data_f8c42d0554ec183e90007eed029cc55b
#
_entry.id   f8c42d0554ec183e90007eed029cc55b
#
_cell.length_a   1.000
_cell.length_b   1.000
_cell.length_c   1.000
_cell.angle_alpha   90.00
_cell.angle_beta   90.00
_cell.angle_gamma   90.00
#
_symmetry.space_group_name_H-M   'P 1'
#
loop_
_entity.id
_entity.type
_entity.pdbx_description
1 polymer ?
#
loop_
_entity_poly.entity_id
_entity_poly.type
_entity_poly.pdbx_seq_one_letter_code
_entity_poly.pdbx_strand_id
1 'polypeptide(L)'
;MEEAKKMHPREYIKIRGANEHNLKNINVDIPRNELVVLTGMSGSGKSSLAFDTIYAEGQRRYMESLSSYARQFLGQMEKPNVESIEGLSPAISIDQKSTNRNPRSTVGTVTEIYDYFRLLYARIGIPHCPKCGREIAKQTVDQMVDQIMNKGEGTKIQLLAPVVRGRKGEHAKVLERAKRSGYVRVRIDGSMYELTEEIKLDKNIKHNIDIVVDRLVVKDGIQRRLTDSIENVLELAEGLLVVDVIGGEPVNFSQSFSCPDCGISVSEVEPRSFSFNNPFGACPVCFGLGYKMEFDEDLMIPDKRLSINEGAITVMGWQSCADKSSFTNAILRALAKEYNFDLDTPFQDYPQKIHDILLHGTNGKEVLVHYTGQRGSGVYPVAFEGLIKNVERRYRETASESSKQEYETFMRITPCKECKGMRLKKESLAVTVCDKNIYEITSMSIRDLQKFLDTMTLTKQQQFIGERVLKEIRARVGFLVDVGLEYLSLARATATLSGGEAQRIRLATQIGSGLVGVCYILDEPSIGLHQRDNDKLLNTLKNLRDLGNTLVVVEHDEDTMLAADYIVDIGPGAGSHGGEVIACGTAEEIMQIPESITGQYLSGKKRIEVPACRRVGNGKWLTVRGARENNLKNIDVSVPLGTLTCVTGVSGSGKSMMAKQEIGFVALNTDHDIIVVDPEREYGPLIRALGGEVITISASNGSYVNALDISKEYGDGRNPLVLKSEFIMSLCEQLMG
;
A
#
# COMPACT_ATOMS: atom_id res chain seq x y z
N MET A 1 12.55 -40.12 45.06
CA MET A 1 13.40 -38.97 44.65
C MET A 1 13.75 -39.22 43.19
N GLU A 2 12.94 -38.72 42.29
CA GLU A 2 13.25 -38.73 40.86
C GLU A 2 14.41 -37.75 40.62
N GLU A 3 15.48 -38.26 40.02
CA GLU A 3 16.60 -37.48 39.56
C GLU A 3 16.04 -36.43 38.54
N ALA A 4 16.02 -35.18 38.91
CA ALA A 4 15.76 -34.07 37.97
C ALA A 4 16.82 -34.21 36.85
N LYS A 5 16.44 -34.70 35.67
CA LYS A 5 17.27 -34.68 34.48
C LYS A 5 17.78 -33.24 34.30
N LYS A 6 19.10 -33.04 34.48
CA LYS A 6 19.74 -31.76 34.21
C LYS A 6 19.52 -31.43 32.72
N MET A 7 18.48 -30.63 32.44
CA MET A 7 18.15 -30.14 31.10
C MET A 7 19.35 -29.37 30.55
N HIS A 8 19.82 -29.74 29.36
CA HIS A 8 20.98 -29.11 28.75
C HIS A 8 20.59 -27.80 28.04
N PRO A 9 21.38 -26.69 28.15
CA PRO A 9 21.06 -25.43 27.47
C PRO A 9 20.90 -25.50 25.92
N ARG A 10 21.42 -26.56 25.33
CA ARG A 10 21.22 -26.82 23.88
C ARG A 10 19.82 -27.36 23.53
N GLU A 11 19.09 -27.89 24.52
CA GLU A 11 17.76 -28.46 24.35
C GLU A 11 16.66 -27.53 24.85
N TYR A 12 17.00 -26.59 25.74
CA TYR A 12 16.05 -25.68 26.37
C TYR A 12 16.56 -24.23 26.39
N ILE A 13 15.63 -23.29 26.27
CA ILE A 13 15.83 -21.89 26.66
C ILE A 13 15.48 -21.80 28.15
N LYS A 14 16.49 -21.54 28.98
CA LYS A 14 16.33 -21.48 30.43
C LYS A 14 16.24 -20.03 30.87
N ILE A 15 15.10 -19.63 31.39
CA ILE A 15 14.81 -18.29 31.90
C ILE A 15 14.79 -18.37 33.40
N ARG A 16 15.53 -17.46 34.08
CA ARG A 16 15.62 -17.38 35.52
C ARG A 16 15.42 -15.96 35.99
N GLY A 17 14.53 -15.79 36.96
CA GLY A 17 14.30 -14.52 37.59
C GLY A 17 13.68 -13.47 36.67
N ALA A 18 12.77 -13.84 35.77
CA ALA A 18 12.10 -12.86 34.92
C ALA A 18 11.07 -12.03 35.73
N ASN A 19 11.26 -10.70 35.70
CA ASN A 19 10.52 -9.77 36.56
C ASN A 19 10.13 -8.48 35.79
N GLU A 20 9.84 -8.61 34.48
CA GLU A 20 9.33 -7.50 33.66
C GLU A 20 7.85 -7.26 33.90
N HIS A 21 7.47 -5.99 34.03
CA HIS A 21 6.09 -5.55 34.30
C HIS A 21 5.45 -6.27 35.50
N ASN A 22 4.49 -7.16 35.23
CA ASN A 22 3.75 -7.89 36.25
C ASN A 22 4.30 -9.32 36.51
N LEU A 23 5.42 -9.72 35.89
CA LEU A 23 6.04 -11.02 36.14
C LEU A 23 6.65 -11.06 37.55
N LYS A 24 6.43 -12.15 38.27
CA LYS A 24 6.82 -12.33 39.67
C LYS A 24 8.06 -13.20 39.82
N ASN A 25 9.20 -12.75 39.32
CA ASN A 25 10.48 -13.44 39.42
C ASN A 25 10.42 -14.90 38.96
N ILE A 26 9.78 -15.13 37.80
CA ILE A 26 9.46 -16.47 37.32
C ILE A 26 10.66 -17.19 36.72
N ASN A 27 10.66 -18.52 36.93
CA ASN A 27 11.60 -19.46 36.30
C ASN A 27 10.84 -20.36 35.35
N VAL A 28 11.29 -20.46 34.09
CA VAL A 28 10.66 -21.32 33.10
C VAL A 28 11.71 -21.89 32.14
N ASP A 29 11.53 -23.15 31.74
CA ASP A 29 12.35 -23.86 30.77
C ASP A 29 11.49 -24.12 29.54
N ILE A 30 11.85 -23.52 28.39
CA ILE A 30 11.14 -23.60 27.12
C ILE A 30 11.94 -24.55 26.20
N PRO A 31 11.34 -25.62 25.68
CA PRO A 31 12.05 -26.52 24.77
C PRO A 31 12.37 -25.82 23.43
N ARG A 32 13.53 -26.16 22.86
CA ARG A 32 13.97 -25.61 21.59
C ARG A 32 13.52 -26.49 20.43
N ASN A 33 13.38 -25.86 19.26
CA ASN A 33 12.94 -26.51 18.02
C ASN A 33 11.53 -27.15 18.13
N GLU A 34 10.70 -26.55 18.95
CA GLU A 34 9.31 -26.96 19.20
C GLU A 34 8.37 -25.75 19.03
N LEU A 35 7.07 -26.06 18.85
CA LEU A 35 5.99 -25.10 18.89
C LEU A 35 5.51 -24.94 20.33
N VAL A 36 5.88 -23.83 20.96
CA VAL A 36 5.55 -23.53 22.34
C VAL A 36 4.48 -22.44 22.40
N VAL A 37 3.39 -22.73 23.09
CA VAL A 37 2.30 -21.75 23.28
C VAL A 37 2.35 -21.16 24.69
N LEU A 38 2.39 -19.82 24.75
CA LEU A 38 2.19 -19.08 25.99
C LEU A 38 0.72 -18.72 26.11
N THR A 39 0.03 -19.23 27.11
CA THR A 39 -1.40 -19.03 27.32
C THR A 39 -1.70 -18.47 28.70
N GLY A 40 -2.95 -18.15 28.98
CA GLY A 40 -3.43 -17.59 30.23
C GLY A 40 -4.38 -16.42 30.01
N MET A 41 -4.91 -15.84 31.07
CA MET A 41 -5.86 -14.73 31.02
C MET A 41 -5.24 -13.49 30.38
N SER A 42 -6.08 -12.60 29.81
CA SER A 42 -5.62 -11.30 29.35
C SER A 42 -5.01 -10.50 30.49
N GLY A 43 -3.83 -9.88 30.25
CA GLY A 43 -3.08 -9.16 31.30
C GLY A 43 -2.34 -10.04 32.30
N SER A 44 -2.24 -11.37 32.09
CA SER A 44 -1.52 -12.27 33.00
C SER A 44 0.01 -12.20 32.92
N GLY A 45 0.58 -11.52 31.89
CA GLY A 45 2.03 -11.40 31.71
C GLY A 45 2.61 -12.18 30.53
N LYS A 46 1.77 -12.79 29.67
CA LYS A 46 2.22 -13.54 28.47
C LYS A 46 3.11 -12.71 27.55
N SER A 47 2.64 -11.51 27.18
CA SER A 47 3.40 -10.61 26.30
C SER A 47 4.65 -10.08 26.98
N SER A 48 4.61 -9.84 28.29
CA SER A 48 5.79 -9.45 29.07
C SER A 48 6.88 -10.52 29.05
N LEU A 49 6.52 -11.80 29.13
CA LEU A 49 7.48 -12.90 28.98
C LEU A 49 7.96 -13.03 27.54
N ALA A 50 7.04 -13.03 26.55
CA ALA A 50 7.38 -13.26 25.15
C ALA A 50 8.21 -12.12 24.54
N PHE A 51 7.70 -10.88 24.63
CA PHE A 51 8.28 -9.71 23.93
C PHE A 51 9.23 -8.92 24.81
N ASP A 52 8.83 -8.55 26.02
CA ASP A 52 9.63 -7.66 26.85
C ASP A 52 10.79 -8.40 27.54
N THR A 53 10.74 -9.76 27.63
CA THR A 53 11.80 -10.58 28.20
C THR A 53 12.57 -11.36 27.13
N ILE A 54 11.96 -12.34 26.46
CA ILE A 54 12.64 -13.27 25.52
C ILE A 54 13.12 -12.53 24.27
N TYR A 55 12.20 -11.83 23.60
CA TYR A 55 12.56 -11.09 22.38
C TYR A 55 13.54 -9.95 22.66
N ALA A 56 13.29 -9.15 23.70
CA ALA A 56 14.15 -8.03 24.06
C ALA A 56 15.59 -8.48 24.34
N GLU A 57 15.79 -9.57 25.09
CA GLU A 57 17.13 -10.11 25.34
C GLU A 57 17.77 -10.72 24.09
N GLY A 58 16.99 -11.38 23.23
CA GLY A 58 17.47 -11.90 21.94
C GLY A 58 17.95 -10.79 21.01
N GLN A 59 17.20 -9.72 20.90
CA GLN A 59 17.56 -8.51 20.14
C GLN A 59 18.78 -7.83 20.74
N ARG A 60 18.83 -7.64 22.06
CA ARG A 60 19.97 -7.03 22.75
C ARG A 60 21.26 -7.77 22.43
N ARG A 61 21.28 -9.11 22.54
CA ARG A 61 22.44 -9.94 22.21
C ARG A 61 22.84 -9.85 20.74
N TYR A 62 21.86 -9.83 19.86
CA TYR A 62 22.12 -9.63 18.43
C TYR A 62 22.79 -8.27 18.17
N MET A 63 22.25 -7.21 18.76
CA MET A 63 22.81 -5.85 18.66
C MET A 63 24.23 -5.76 19.22
N GLU A 64 24.50 -6.44 20.34
CA GLU A 64 25.86 -6.50 20.92
C GLU A 64 26.87 -7.21 20.01
N SER A 65 26.42 -8.16 19.20
CA SER A 65 27.26 -8.86 18.23
C SER A 65 27.68 -8.00 17.04
N LEU A 66 26.98 -6.87 16.79
CA LEU A 66 27.28 -5.96 15.69
C LEU A 66 28.49 -5.09 15.97
N SER A 67 29.06 -4.50 14.90
CA SER A 67 30.19 -3.57 15.01
C SER A 67 29.80 -2.32 15.84
N SER A 68 30.79 -1.69 16.49
CA SER A 68 30.58 -0.46 17.25
C SER A 68 29.94 0.67 16.43
N TYR A 69 30.28 0.73 15.16
CA TYR A 69 29.68 1.69 14.20
C TYR A 69 28.17 1.43 14.00
N ALA A 70 27.79 0.19 13.73
CA ALA A 70 26.36 -0.18 13.57
C ALA A 70 25.55 0.10 14.84
N ARG A 71 26.11 -0.16 16.02
CA ARG A 71 25.46 0.11 17.32
C ARG A 71 25.16 1.59 17.57
N GLN A 72 26.01 2.52 17.07
CA GLN A 72 25.77 3.96 17.19
C GLN A 72 24.52 4.43 16.45
N PHE A 73 24.16 3.79 15.34
CA PHE A 73 22.96 4.13 14.56
C PHE A 73 21.69 3.48 15.09
N LEU A 74 21.80 2.30 15.69
CA LEU A 74 20.62 1.51 16.10
C LEU A 74 20.21 1.79 17.57
N GLY A 75 21.04 2.51 18.33
CA GLY A 75 20.80 2.81 19.73
C GLY A 75 21.19 1.65 20.68
N GLN A 76 21.25 1.95 21.97
CA GLN A 76 21.41 0.92 23.00
C GLN A 76 20.03 0.43 23.44
N MET A 77 19.84 -0.88 23.47
CA MET A 77 18.66 -1.50 24.07
C MET A 77 18.91 -1.72 25.56
N GLU A 78 17.95 -1.39 26.38
CA GLU A 78 17.98 -1.69 27.81
C GLU A 78 17.97 -3.20 28.04
N LYS A 79 18.67 -3.66 29.08
CA LYS A 79 18.62 -5.07 29.46
C LYS A 79 17.27 -5.34 30.14
N PRO A 80 16.50 -6.35 29.70
CA PRO A 80 15.29 -6.72 30.40
C PRO A 80 15.57 -7.14 31.85
N ASN A 81 14.60 -6.94 32.73
CA ASN A 81 14.70 -7.29 34.15
C ASN A 81 14.58 -8.82 34.31
N VAL A 82 15.69 -9.48 34.11
CA VAL A 82 15.83 -10.94 34.19
C VAL A 82 17.24 -11.28 34.72
N GLU A 83 17.32 -12.26 35.58
CA GLU A 83 18.64 -12.69 36.13
C GLU A 83 19.50 -13.30 35.02
N SER A 84 18.99 -14.31 34.32
CA SER A 84 19.68 -14.95 33.21
C SER A 84 18.72 -15.61 32.21
N ILE A 85 19.12 -15.61 30.92
CA ILE A 85 18.51 -16.43 29.88
C ILE A 85 19.64 -17.23 29.19
N GLU A 86 19.58 -18.54 29.26
CA GLU A 86 20.53 -19.43 28.59
C GLU A 86 19.86 -20.15 27.42
N GLY A 87 20.63 -20.54 26.39
CA GLY A 87 20.16 -21.30 25.25
C GLY A 87 19.33 -20.52 24.24
N LEU A 88 19.21 -19.18 24.37
CA LEU A 88 18.44 -18.33 23.46
C LEU A 88 19.12 -18.20 22.10
N SER A 89 18.39 -18.52 21.06
CA SER A 89 18.76 -18.29 19.64
C SER A 89 18.49 -16.81 19.26
N PRO A 90 19.02 -16.34 18.10
CA PRO A 90 18.58 -15.06 17.53
C PRO A 90 17.06 -15.01 17.45
N ALA A 91 16.45 -13.94 17.94
CA ALA A 91 15.02 -13.81 18.07
C ALA A 91 14.42 -12.86 17.02
N ILE A 92 13.29 -13.25 16.44
CA ILE A 92 12.51 -12.45 15.49
C ILE A 92 11.07 -12.35 16.02
N SER A 93 10.55 -11.13 16.16
CA SER A 93 9.16 -10.92 16.55
C SER A 93 8.25 -10.65 15.36
N ILE A 94 7.05 -11.18 15.44
CA ILE A 94 5.95 -10.92 14.50
C ILE A 94 4.76 -10.44 15.32
N ASP A 95 4.77 -9.13 15.62
CA ASP A 95 3.76 -8.47 16.42
C ASP A 95 2.56 -8.00 15.58
N GLN A 96 1.43 -7.71 16.23
CA GLN A 96 0.21 -7.24 15.61
C GLN A 96 0.23 -5.72 15.34
N LYS A 97 1.01 -4.94 16.11
CA LYS A 97 0.84 -3.49 16.23
C LYS A 97 1.44 -2.63 15.11
N SER A 98 2.33 -3.12 14.27
CA SER A 98 3.03 -2.29 13.28
C SER A 98 2.40 -2.35 11.89
N THR A 99 1.39 -1.52 11.64
CA THR A 99 0.95 -1.22 10.26
C THR A 99 1.92 -0.22 9.64
N ASN A 100 2.53 -0.59 8.53
CA ASN A 100 3.39 0.31 7.77
C ASN A 100 2.53 1.40 7.10
N ARG A 101 2.64 2.65 7.57
CA ARG A 101 1.88 3.80 7.05
C ARG A 101 2.48 4.42 5.78
N ASN A 102 3.56 3.87 5.25
CA ASN A 102 4.16 4.40 4.03
C ASN A 102 3.20 4.20 2.84
N PRO A 103 2.71 5.27 2.19
CA PRO A 103 1.72 5.17 1.10
C PRO A 103 2.26 4.49 -0.15
N ARG A 104 3.58 4.32 -0.25
CA ARG A 104 4.24 3.61 -1.35
C ARG A 104 4.40 2.13 -1.10
N SER A 105 4.28 1.66 0.14
CA SER A 105 4.41 0.24 0.46
C SER A 105 3.18 -0.54 -0.01
N THR A 106 3.43 -1.67 -0.66
CA THR A 106 2.41 -2.63 -1.11
C THR A 106 2.72 -4.02 -0.59
N VAL A 107 1.74 -4.93 -0.64
CA VAL A 107 1.96 -6.34 -0.30
C VAL A 107 3.16 -6.89 -1.08
N GLY A 108 3.22 -6.62 -2.40
CA GLY A 108 4.32 -7.09 -3.24
C GLY A 108 5.71 -6.54 -2.86
N THR A 109 5.80 -5.30 -2.36
CA THR A 109 7.08 -4.73 -1.93
C THR A 109 7.53 -5.22 -0.56
N VAL A 110 6.60 -5.46 0.36
CA VAL A 110 6.91 -5.97 1.70
C VAL A 110 7.32 -7.45 1.65
N THR A 111 6.72 -8.22 0.76
CA THR A 111 7.06 -9.62 0.53
C THR A 111 8.26 -9.82 -0.41
N GLU A 112 8.84 -8.74 -0.93
CA GLU A 112 9.90 -8.74 -1.95
C GLU A 112 9.49 -9.38 -3.30
N ILE A 113 8.27 -9.92 -3.42
CA ILE A 113 7.80 -10.56 -4.66
C ILE A 113 7.84 -9.59 -5.84
N TYR A 114 7.55 -8.31 -5.58
CA TYR A 114 7.61 -7.27 -6.60
C TYR A 114 9.00 -7.08 -7.18
N ASP A 115 10.06 -7.23 -6.39
CA ASP A 115 11.45 -7.10 -6.85
C ASP A 115 11.83 -8.27 -7.77
N TYR A 116 11.34 -9.47 -7.49
CA TYR A 116 11.49 -10.60 -8.42
C TYR A 116 10.71 -10.40 -9.72
N PHE A 117 9.49 -9.81 -9.67
CA PHE A 117 8.78 -9.44 -10.90
C PHE A 117 9.52 -8.39 -11.71
N ARG A 118 10.07 -7.37 -11.07
CA ARG A 118 10.91 -6.35 -11.76
C ARG A 118 12.07 -7.01 -12.48
N LEU A 119 12.74 -7.97 -11.85
CA LEU A 119 13.83 -8.72 -12.45
C LEU A 119 13.32 -9.59 -13.62
N LEU A 120 12.19 -10.28 -13.44
CA LEU A 120 11.58 -11.12 -14.46
C LEU A 120 11.26 -10.30 -15.73
N TYR A 121 10.53 -9.17 -15.55
CA TYR A 121 10.14 -8.31 -16.66
C TYR A 121 11.34 -7.67 -17.37
N ALA A 122 12.41 -7.36 -16.64
CA ALA A 122 13.64 -6.85 -17.25
C ALA A 122 14.42 -7.91 -18.06
N ARG A 123 14.25 -9.20 -17.74
CA ARG A 123 15.00 -10.30 -18.37
C ARG A 123 14.24 -10.98 -19.50
N ILE A 124 12.93 -11.18 -19.37
CA ILE A 124 12.12 -11.92 -20.35
C ILE A 124 10.94 -11.13 -20.90
N GLY A 125 10.73 -9.91 -20.42
CA GLY A 125 9.63 -9.06 -20.87
C GLY A 125 9.82 -8.61 -22.32
N ILE A 126 8.72 -8.57 -23.05
CA ILE A 126 8.67 -8.11 -24.45
C ILE A 126 8.18 -6.67 -24.45
N PRO A 127 9.02 -5.70 -24.86
CA PRO A 127 8.61 -4.31 -24.92
C PRO A 127 7.71 -4.04 -26.14
N HIS A 128 6.67 -3.24 -25.93
CA HIS A 128 5.75 -2.79 -26.95
C HIS A 128 5.77 -1.25 -27.05
N CYS A 129 5.34 -0.74 -28.18
CA CYS A 129 5.17 0.70 -28.36
C CYS A 129 3.98 1.21 -27.51
N PRO A 130 4.18 2.17 -26.60
CA PRO A 130 3.08 2.68 -25.75
C PRO A 130 1.99 3.42 -26.55
N LYS A 131 2.23 3.72 -27.83
CA LYS A 131 1.28 4.43 -28.68
C LYS A 131 0.50 3.52 -29.64
N CYS A 132 1.18 2.59 -30.32
CA CYS A 132 0.57 1.72 -31.34
C CYS A 132 0.49 0.25 -30.93
N GLY A 133 1.08 -0.15 -29.78
CA GLY A 133 1.07 -1.52 -29.28
C GLY A 133 1.99 -2.51 -30.02
N ARG A 134 2.70 -2.07 -31.04
CA ARG A 134 3.62 -2.94 -31.80
C ARG A 134 4.77 -3.40 -30.93
N GLU A 135 5.16 -4.67 -31.04
CA GLU A 135 6.35 -5.22 -30.41
C GLU A 135 7.62 -4.48 -30.89
N ILE A 136 8.50 -4.15 -29.97
CA ILE A 136 9.75 -3.47 -30.21
C ILE A 136 10.89 -4.44 -29.87
N ALA A 137 11.63 -4.89 -30.88
CA ALA A 137 12.79 -5.75 -30.70
C ALA A 137 14.08 -5.00 -31.05
N LYS A 138 15.12 -5.25 -30.26
CA LYS A 138 16.51 -4.90 -30.63
C LYS A 138 16.96 -5.83 -31.74
N GLN A 139 17.44 -5.28 -32.85
CA GLN A 139 18.00 -6.06 -33.95
C GLN A 139 19.50 -5.85 -34.01
N THR A 140 20.26 -6.94 -34.11
CA THR A 140 21.71 -6.85 -34.37
C THR A 140 21.96 -6.53 -35.85
N VAL A 141 23.14 -5.96 -36.16
CA VAL A 141 23.52 -5.67 -37.54
C VAL A 141 23.47 -6.94 -38.41
N ASP A 142 23.93 -8.07 -37.90
CA ASP A 142 23.89 -9.35 -38.61
C ASP A 142 22.44 -9.76 -38.96
N GLN A 143 21.50 -9.62 -38.00
CA GLN A 143 20.06 -9.90 -38.24
C GLN A 143 19.45 -8.97 -39.30
N MET A 144 19.88 -7.69 -39.32
CA MET A 144 19.46 -6.73 -40.36
C MET A 144 19.97 -7.15 -41.73
N VAL A 145 21.28 -7.50 -41.80
CA VAL A 145 21.90 -8.01 -43.03
C VAL A 145 21.19 -9.26 -43.56
N ASP A 146 20.96 -10.26 -42.71
CA ASP A 146 20.29 -11.50 -43.09
C ASP A 146 18.87 -11.22 -43.63
N GLN A 147 18.10 -10.35 -42.96
CA GLN A 147 16.75 -10.00 -43.42
C GLN A 147 16.76 -9.26 -44.74
N ILE A 148 17.74 -8.41 -44.98
CA ILE A 148 17.90 -7.70 -46.26
C ILE A 148 18.34 -8.65 -47.36
N MET A 149 19.25 -9.57 -47.09
CA MET A 149 19.71 -10.57 -48.05
C MET A 149 18.59 -11.54 -48.45
N ASN A 150 17.68 -11.88 -47.53
CA ASN A 150 16.53 -12.75 -47.77
C ASN A 150 15.47 -12.13 -48.70
N LYS A 151 15.59 -10.85 -49.10
CA LYS A 151 14.63 -10.19 -50.05
C LYS A 151 14.74 -10.67 -51.50
N GLY A 152 15.74 -11.48 -51.78
CA GLY A 152 15.98 -12.05 -53.12
C GLY A 152 17.01 -11.29 -53.95
N GLU A 153 17.74 -12.07 -54.76
CA GLU A 153 18.78 -11.57 -55.64
C GLU A 153 18.21 -10.63 -56.70
N GLY A 154 18.92 -9.53 -56.97
CA GLY A 154 18.49 -8.50 -57.94
C GLY A 154 17.62 -7.38 -57.32
N THR A 155 17.20 -7.49 -56.08
CA THR A 155 16.42 -6.45 -55.41
C THR A 155 17.24 -5.17 -55.23
N LYS A 156 16.71 -4.04 -55.72
CA LYS A 156 17.38 -2.71 -55.56
C LYS A 156 16.92 -2.06 -54.27
N ILE A 157 17.86 -1.67 -53.42
CA ILE A 157 17.56 -1.08 -52.10
C ILE A 157 18.33 0.24 -51.90
N GLN A 158 17.77 1.11 -51.08
CA GLN A 158 18.42 2.31 -50.59
C GLN A 158 18.49 2.25 -49.07
N LEU A 159 19.66 2.52 -48.50
CA LEU A 159 19.83 2.60 -47.04
C LEU A 159 19.71 4.07 -46.62
N LEU A 160 18.75 4.35 -45.77
CA LEU A 160 18.36 5.69 -45.35
C LEU A 160 18.59 5.86 -43.85
N ALA A 161 19.21 6.96 -43.46
CA ALA A 161 19.39 7.36 -42.08
C ALA A 161 18.32 8.41 -41.69
N PRO A 162 17.28 8.06 -40.90
CA PRO A 162 16.24 9.00 -40.51
C PRO A 162 16.73 9.93 -39.39
N VAL A 163 17.26 11.10 -39.75
CA VAL A 163 17.85 12.07 -38.82
C VAL A 163 16.85 13.06 -38.21
N VAL A 164 15.72 13.31 -38.89
CA VAL A 164 14.62 14.14 -38.36
C VAL A 164 13.31 13.41 -38.58
N ARG A 165 12.50 13.29 -37.49
CA ARG A 165 11.16 12.65 -37.54
C ARG A 165 10.13 13.55 -36.90
N GLY A 166 9.19 14.05 -37.71
CA GLY A 166 8.04 14.80 -37.30
C GLY A 166 8.33 16.05 -36.45
N ARG A 167 9.48 16.69 -36.67
CA ARG A 167 9.89 17.90 -35.94
C ARG A 167 9.69 19.15 -36.78
N LYS A 168 9.18 20.22 -36.15
CA LYS A 168 9.10 21.55 -36.77
C LYS A 168 10.48 22.20 -36.83
N GLY A 169 10.76 22.94 -37.87
CA GLY A 169 12.02 23.70 -38.05
C GLY A 169 12.54 23.70 -39.47
N GLU A 170 13.43 24.60 -39.81
CA GLU A 170 14.12 24.69 -41.11
C GLU A 170 15.20 23.63 -41.27
N HIS A 171 15.65 23.00 -40.20
CA HIS A 171 16.69 21.94 -40.13
C HIS A 171 17.96 22.20 -40.95
N ALA A 172 18.28 23.48 -41.26
CA ALA A 172 19.42 23.87 -42.08
C ALA A 172 20.77 23.30 -41.57
N LYS A 173 20.97 23.27 -40.24
CA LYS A 173 22.19 22.71 -39.64
C LYS A 173 22.36 21.21 -39.88
N VAL A 174 21.26 20.45 -39.93
CA VAL A 174 21.26 19.00 -40.19
C VAL A 174 21.66 18.75 -41.65
N LEU A 175 21.05 19.49 -42.58
CA LEU A 175 21.33 19.39 -44.01
C LEU A 175 22.79 19.81 -44.33
N GLU A 176 23.27 20.88 -43.69
CA GLU A 176 24.67 21.34 -43.84
C GLU A 176 25.66 20.33 -43.29
N ARG A 177 25.38 19.70 -42.14
CA ARG A 177 26.20 18.63 -41.57
C ARG A 177 26.26 17.42 -42.51
N ALA A 178 25.12 16.98 -43.04
CA ALA A 178 25.07 15.90 -44.02
C ALA A 178 25.89 16.20 -45.28
N LYS A 179 25.79 17.42 -45.81
CA LYS A 179 26.59 17.89 -46.95
C LYS A 179 28.10 17.89 -46.68
N ARG A 180 28.52 18.38 -45.51
CA ARG A 180 29.95 18.37 -45.08
C ARG A 180 30.47 16.95 -44.86
N SER A 181 29.64 16.01 -44.45
CA SER A 181 30.01 14.59 -44.30
C SER A 181 30.06 13.84 -45.65
N GLY A 182 29.82 14.52 -46.78
CA GLY A 182 29.98 13.96 -48.12
C GLY A 182 28.77 13.23 -48.67
N TYR A 183 27.60 13.30 -47.99
CA TYR A 183 26.37 12.74 -48.53
C TYR A 183 25.85 13.62 -49.65
N VAL A 184 25.24 12.98 -50.68
CA VAL A 184 24.82 13.67 -51.89
C VAL A 184 23.30 13.88 -51.91
N ARG A 185 22.52 12.98 -51.31
CA ARG A 185 21.07 12.96 -51.44
C ARG A 185 20.39 12.82 -50.08
N VAL A 186 19.19 13.42 -50.00
CA VAL A 186 18.33 13.40 -48.86
C VAL A 186 16.88 13.21 -49.31
N ARG A 187 16.12 12.43 -48.55
CA ARG A 187 14.64 12.30 -48.73
C ARG A 187 13.95 13.18 -47.69
N ILE A 188 13.16 14.14 -48.13
CA ILE A 188 12.41 15.05 -47.23
C ILE A 188 10.95 14.89 -47.54
N ASP A 189 10.18 14.52 -46.52
CA ASP A 189 8.71 14.31 -46.60
C ASP A 189 8.31 13.40 -47.80
N GLY A 190 9.14 12.36 -48.02
CA GLY A 190 8.94 11.39 -49.10
C GLY A 190 9.57 11.79 -50.47
N SER A 191 9.96 13.04 -50.66
CA SER A 191 10.54 13.53 -51.89
C SER A 191 12.08 13.55 -51.83
N MET A 192 12.76 13.20 -52.98
CA MET A 192 14.23 13.14 -53.06
C MET A 192 14.78 14.49 -53.49
N TYR A 193 15.82 14.97 -52.77
CA TYR A 193 16.54 16.20 -53.05
C TYR A 193 18.05 15.94 -53.12
N GLU A 194 18.76 16.74 -53.90
CA GLU A 194 20.20 16.75 -53.89
C GLU A 194 20.73 17.83 -52.89
N LEU A 195 21.67 17.45 -52.03
CA LEU A 195 22.26 18.38 -51.04
C LEU A 195 23.08 19.50 -51.68
N THR A 196 23.31 19.45 -52.99
CA THR A 196 23.90 20.53 -53.79
C THR A 196 22.94 21.69 -54.02
N GLU A 197 21.64 21.44 -53.98
CA GLU A 197 20.56 22.42 -54.15
C GLU A 197 20.28 23.21 -52.87
N GLU A 198 19.74 24.40 -52.99
CA GLU A 198 19.29 25.21 -51.83
C GLU A 198 17.92 24.71 -51.37
N ILE A 199 17.91 23.97 -50.24
CA ILE A 199 16.69 23.40 -49.70
C ILE A 199 16.14 24.33 -48.58
N LYS A 200 14.97 24.93 -48.84
CA LYS A 200 14.26 25.77 -47.85
C LYS A 200 13.05 25.05 -47.27
N LEU A 201 13.02 24.82 -45.96
CA LEU A 201 11.92 24.16 -45.28
C LEU A 201 11.12 25.16 -44.45
N ASP A 202 9.82 24.96 -44.37
CA ASP A 202 8.93 25.83 -43.53
C ASP A 202 9.10 25.47 -42.05
N LYS A 203 9.55 26.45 -41.23
CA LYS A 203 9.73 26.28 -39.79
C LYS A 203 8.50 25.89 -39.01
N ASN A 204 7.29 26.11 -39.54
CA ASN A 204 6.01 25.86 -38.86
C ASN A 204 5.44 24.45 -39.16
N ILE A 205 5.98 23.77 -40.18
CA ILE A 205 5.56 22.42 -40.59
C ILE A 205 6.46 21.37 -39.93
N LYS A 206 5.91 20.19 -39.71
CA LYS A 206 6.68 19.04 -39.26
C LYS A 206 7.32 18.34 -40.44
N HIS A 207 8.63 18.16 -40.40
CA HIS A 207 9.38 17.50 -41.47
C HIS A 207 9.95 16.16 -41.03
N ASN A 208 10.07 15.24 -41.99
CA ASN A 208 10.85 14.00 -41.91
C ASN A 208 12.00 14.10 -42.85
N ILE A 209 13.25 13.87 -42.37
CA ILE A 209 14.45 13.96 -43.15
C ILE A 209 15.24 12.68 -43.02
N ASP A 210 15.45 11.97 -44.13
CA ASP A 210 16.26 10.76 -44.20
C ASP A 210 17.46 11.02 -45.12
N ILE A 211 18.67 10.77 -44.64
CA ILE A 211 19.90 10.87 -45.43
C ILE A 211 20.10 9.56 -46.20
N VAL A 212 20.31 9.61 -47.51
CA VAL A 212 20.61 8.44 -48.34
C VAL A 212 22.12 8.13 -48.19
N VAL A 213 22.40 7.02 -47.49
CA VAL A 213 23.78 6.61 -47.20
C VAL A 213 24.35 5.74 -48.31
N ASP A 214 23.60 4.74 -48.77
CA ASP A 214 24.07 3.86 -49.86
C ASP A 214 22.89 3.37 -50.72
N ARG A 215 23.20 2.96 -51.94
CA ARG A 215 22.31 2.32 -52.91
C ARG A 215 22.93 1.02 -53.39
N LEU A 216 22.25 -0.08 -53.13
CA LEU A 216 22.76 -1.42 -53.34
C LEU A 216 21.78 -2.27 -54.15
N VAL A 217 22.33 -3.29 -54.80
CA VAL A 217 21.55 -4.37 -55.39
C VAL A 217 21.91 -5.64 -54.62
N VAL A 218 20.87 -6.31 -54.08
CA VAL A 218 21.06 -7.56 -53.33
C VAL A 218 21.62 -8.62 -54.27
N LYS A 219 22.81 -9.11 -53.95
CA LYS A 219 23.49 -10.20 -54.68
C LYS A 219 24.52 -10.87 -53.78
N ASP A 220 24.92 -12.07 -54.13
CA ASP A 220 25.96 -12.75 -53.37
C ASP A 220 27.26 -11.90 -53.28
N GLY A 221 27.88 -11.92 -52.10
CA GLY A 221 29.16 -11.24 -51.83
C GLY A 221 29.05 -9.75 -51.44
N ILE A 222 27.85 -9.16 -51.30
CA ILE A 222 27.72 -7.76 -50.84
C ILE A 222 27.64 -7.62 -49.31
N GLN A 223 27.62 -8.73 -48.57
CA GLN A 223 27.37 -8.73 -47.10
C GLN A 223 28.31 -7.73 -46.40
N ARG A 224 29.62 -7.75 -46.68
CA ARG A 224 30.57 -6.88 -46.03
C ARG A 224 30.27 -5.39 -46.28
N ARG A 225 30.01 -5.01 -47.52
CA ARG A 225 29.64 -3.62 -47.87
C ARG A 225 28.30 -3.23 -47.27
N LEU A 226 27.35 -4.15 -47.23
CA LEU A 226 26.03 -3.94 -46.61
C LEU A 226 26.18 -3.72 -45.10
N THR A 227 27.02 -4.50 -44.41
CA THR A 227 27.34 -4.33 -43.01
C THR A 227 27.92 -2.96 -42.72
N ASP A 228 29.00 -2.59 -43.44
CA ASP A 228 29.66 -1.29 -43.29
C ASP A 228 28.69 -0.12 -43.52
N SER A 229 27.81 -0.23 -44.50
CA SER A 229 26.82 0.81 -44.81
C SER A 229 25.73 0.88 -43.76
N ILE A 230 25.27 -0.26 -43.21
CA ILE A 230 24.32 -0.32 -42.10
C ILE A 230 24.90 0.33 -40.84
N GLU A 231 26.13 0.00 -40.47
CA GLU A 231 26.81 0.60 -39.32
C GLU A 231 26.88 2.13 -39.42
N ASN A 232 27.23 2.65 -40.60
CA ASN A 232 27.24 4.09 -40.88
C ASN A 232 25.85 4.73 -40.75
N VAL A 233 24.78 4.05 -41.21
CA VAL A 233 23.40 4.53 -41.05
C VAL A 233 23.01 4.58 -39.58
N LEU A 234 23.31 3.50 -38.83
CA LEU A 234 22.95 3.37 -37.41
C LEU A 234 23.68 4.43 -36.54
N GLU A 235 24.93 4.75 -36.86
CA GLU A 235 25.68 5.83 -36.20
C GLU A 235 25.04 7.21 -36.48
N LEU A 236 24.66 7.50 -37.73
CA LEU A 236 24.05 8.76 -38.15
C LEU A 236 22.65 8.98 -37.57
N ALA A 237 21.87 7.91 -37.50
CA ALA A 237 20.45 7.95 -37.09
C ALA A 237 20.20 7.38 -35.69
N GLU A 238 21.23 7.38 -34.81
CA GLU A 238 21.13 6.95 -33.42
C GLU A 238 20.48 5.56 -33.28
N GLY A 239 20.93 4.62 -34.12
CA GLY A 239 20.47 3.22 -34.07
C GLY A 239 19.24 2.90 -34.93
N LEU A 240 18.83 3.79 -35.81
CA LEU A 240 17.70 3.58 -36.74
C LEU A 240 18.18 3.41 -38.18
N LEU A 241 17.54 2.49 -38.91
CA LEU A 241 17.78 2.25 -40.33
C LEU A 241 16.46 2.10 -41.07
N VAL A 242 16.31 2.77 -42.19
CA VAL A 242 15.20 2.55 -43.14
C VAL A 242 15.80 1.96 -44.42
N VAL A 243 15.32 0.78 -44.78
CA VAL A 243 15.66 0.16 -46.09
C VAL A 243 14.50 0.38 -47.06
N ASP A 244 14.68 1.29 -47.98
CA ASP A 244 13.72 1.58 -49.03
C ASP A 244 13.91 0.60 -50.19
N VAL A 245 12.97 -0.25 -50.44
CA VAL A 245 12.98 -1.23 -51.54
C VAL A 245 12.34 -0.62 -52.75
N ILE A 246 13.12 -0.43 -53.79
CA ILE A 246 12.62 0.20 -55.02
C ILE A 246 11.52 -0.69 -55.66
N GLY A 247 10.29 -0.19 -55.66
CA GLY A 247 9.13 -0.92 -56.13
C GLY A 247 8.43 -1.78 -55.08
N GLY A 248 8.83 -1.67 -53.82
CA GLY A 248 8.23 -2.36 -52.67
C GLY A 248 7.98 -1.42 -51.48
N GLU A 249 7.55 -1.96 -50.33
CA GLU A 249 7.38 -1.20 -49.13
C GLU A 249 8.73 -1.01 -48.40
N PRO A 250 8.99 0.15 -47.78
CA PRO A 250 10.16 0.38 -46.97
C PRO A 250 10.14 -0.48 -45.71
N VAL A 251 11.28 -1.00 -45.30
CA VAL A 251 11.44 -1.81 -44.08
C VAL A 251 12.26 -1.03 -43.07
N ASN A 252 11.72 -0.89 -41.88
CA ASN A 252 12.37 -0.15 -40.80
C ASN A 252 13.03 -1.14 -39.84
N PHE A 253 14.28 -0.84 -39.49
CA PHE A 253 15.09 -1.58 -38.53
C PHE A 253 15.52 -0.67 -37.38
N SER A 254 15.77 -1.25 -36.21
CA SER A 254 16.26 -0.51 -35.08
C SER A 254 17.27 -1.34 -34.25
N GLN A 255 18.39 -0.75 -33.95
CA GLN A 255 19.39 -1.29 -33.04
C GLN A 255 19.06 -0.95 -31.57
N SER A 256 18.27 0.09 -31.33
CA SER A 256 17.71 0.49 -30.05
C SER A 256 16.23 0.09 -29.94
N PHE A 257 15.70 0.05 -28.71
CA PHE A 257 14.26 -0.20 -28.49
C PHE A 257 13.43 1.01 -28.97
N SER A 258 13.26 1.18 -30.27
CA SER A 258 12.46 2.25 -30.84
C SER A 258 11.39 1.69 -31.79
N CYS A 259 10.19 2.29 -31.71
CA CYS A 259 9.11 1.94 -32.61
C CYS A 259 9.39 2.52 -34.01
N PRO A 260 9.47 1.69 -35.04
CA PRO A 260 9.74 2.17 -36.41
C PRO A 260 8.62 3.05 -36.94
N ASP A 261 7.36 2.83 -36.53
CA ASP A 261 6.20 3.57 -37.07
C ASP A 261 5.95 4.88 -36.31
N CYS A 262 6.08 4.87 -34.98
CA CYS A 262 5.79 6.03 -34.13
C CYS A 262 6.98 6.92 -33.82
N GLY A 263 8.21 6.45 -34.10
CA GLY A 263 9.46 7.15 -33.76
C GLY A 263 9.71 7.31 -32.25
N ILE A 264 8.98 6.57 -31.41
CA ILE A 264 9.17 6.59 -29.96
C ILE A 264 10.31 5.65 -29.60
N SER A 265 11.34 6.19 -28.94
CA SER A 265 12.43 5.40 -28.39
C SER A 265 12.08 5.02 -26.94
N VAL A 266 12.15 3.75 -26.63
CA VAL A 266 12.03 3.23 -25.26
C VAL A 266 13.44 3.00 -24.74
N SER A 267 13.75 3.55 -23.58
CA SER A 267 15.04 3.33 -22.91
C SER A 267 15.23 1.83 -22.60
N GLU A 268 16.46 1.41 -22.46
CA GLU A 268 16.77 0.01 -22.13
C GLU A 268 15.97 -0.46 -20.92
N VAL A 269 15.38 -1.65 -21.06
CA VAL A 269 14.49 -2.22 -20.04
C VAL A 269 15.35 -2.81 -18.93
N GLU A 270 15.40 -2.13 -17.80
CA GLU A 270 16.14 -2.52 -16.61
C GLU A 270 15.17 -2.75 -15.42
N PRO A 271 15.57 -3.47 -14.36
CA PRO A 271 14.72 -3.63 -13.18
C PRO A 271 14.24 -2.31 -12.56
N ARG A 272 15.06 -1.23 -12.64
CA ARG A 272 14.68 0.10 -12.17
C ARG A 272 13.53 0.74 -12.96
N SER A 273 13.35 0.35 -14.23
CA SER A 273 12.27 0.83 -15.09
C SER A 273 10.88 0.41 -14.58
N PHE A 274 10.81 -0.64 -13.77
CA PHE A 274 9.57 -1.14 -13.16
C PHE A 274 9.40 -0.71 -11.69
N SER A 275 10.29 0.14 -11.17
CA SER A 275 10.18 0.62 -9.80
C SER A 275 9.34 1.90 -9.74
N PHE A 276 8.20 1.85 -9.06
CA PHE A 276 7.41 3.06 -8.80
C PHE A 276 8.00 3.95 -7.68
N ASN A 277 9.03 3.46 -6.96
CA ASN A 277 9.80 4.24 -5.99
C ASN A 277 11.02 4.93 -6.60
N ASN A 278 11.27 4.71 -7.89
CA ASN A 278 12.42 5.27 -8.60
C ASN A 278 11.93 6.20 -9.73
N PRO A 279 12.47 7.41 -9.90
CA PRO A 279 12.09 8.34 -10.98
C PRO A 279 12.17 7.76 -12.40
N PHE A 280 13.01 6.74 -12.63
CA PHE A 280 13.11 6.06 -13.91
C PHE A 280 11.84 5.31 -14.31
N GLY A 281 11.16 4.66 -13.36
CA GLY A 281 9.95 3.88 -13.62
C GLY A 281 8.65 4.54 -13.17
N ALA A 282 8.72 5.45 -12.17
CA ALA A 282 7.55 6.09 -11.60
C ALA A 282 6.83 7.00 -12.59
N CYS A 283 5.51 7.02 -12.53
CA CYS A 283 4.68 7.99 -13.24
C CYS A 283 5.13 9.43 -12.89
N PRO A 284 5.43 10.30 -13.87
CA PRO A 284 5.96 11.65 -13.60
C PRO A 284 4.94 12.60 -12.96
N VAL A 285 3.64 12.26 -13.01
CA VAL A 285 2.56 13.10 -12.47
C VAL A 285 2.25 12.79 -11.01
N CYS A 286 2.22 11.51 -10.62
CA CYS A 286 1.95 11.11 -9.23
C CYS A 286 3.20 10.59 -8.48
N PHE A 287 4.37 10.60 -9.12
CA PHE A 287 5.63 10.14 -8.54
C PHE A 287 5.54 8.73 -7.92
N GLY A 288 4.78 7.84 -8.58
CA GLY A 288 4.64 6.45 -8.17
C GLY A 288 3.58 6.18 -7.10
N LEU A 289 2.82 7.18 -6.66
CA LEU A 289 1.73 6.99 -5.70
C LEU A 289 0.52 6.28 -6.32
N GLY A 290 0.24 6.53 -7.61
CA GLY A 290 -0.93 6.00 -8.31
C GLY A 290 -2.18 6.85 -8.14
N TYR A 291 -2.19 7.78 -7.19
CA TYR A 291 -3.29 8.67 -6.91
C TYR A 291 -2.80 10.09 -6.64
N LYS A 292 -3.72 11.02 -6.61
CA LYS A 292 -3.51 12.40 -6.14
C LYS A 292 -4.50 12.68 -5.01
N MET A 293 -4.05 13.45 -4.05
CA MET A 293 -4.91 14.10 -3.07
C MET A 293 -5.23 15.48 -3.61
N GLU A 294 -6.48 15.73 -3.92
CA GLU A 294 -6.97 17.01 -4.44
C GLU A 294 -8.05 17.52 -3.49
N PHE A 295 -8.07 18.83 -3.21
CA PHE A 295 -9.14 19.43 -2.42
C PHE A 295 -10.46 19.24 -3.13
N ASP A 296 -11.44 18.78 -2.39
CA ASP A 296 -12.76 18.43 -2.92
C ASP A 296 -13.79 19.51 -2.48
N GLU A 297 -14.53 20.01 -3.46
CA GLU A 297 -15.56 21.02 -3.23
C GLU A 297 -16.62 20.57 -2.22
N ASP A 298 -17.11 19.33 -2.34
CA ASP A 298 -18.17 18.80 -1.49
C ASP A 298 -17.69 18.61 -0.03
N LEU A 299 -16.38 18.41 0.18
CA LEU A 299 -15.80 18.34 1.51
C LEU A 299 -15.55 19.73 2.09
N MET A 300 -15.21 20.72 1.25
CA MET A 300 -15.01 22.11 1.70
C MET A 300 -16.33 22.84 1.93
N ILE A 301 -17.39 22.46 1.23
CA ILE A 301 -18.72 23.04 1.23
C ILE A 301 -19.76 21.90 1.36
N PRO A 302 -19.89 21.31 2.56
CA PRO A 302 -20.67 20.09 2.75
C PRO A 302 -22.18 20.31 2.64
N ASP A 303 -22.69 21.47 3.01
CA ASP A 303 -24.09 21.82 2.82
C ASP A 303 -24.24 23.05 1.89
N LYS A 304 -24.48 22.76 0.62
CA LYS A 304 -24.65 23.77 -0.42
C LYS A 304 -25.98 24.52 -0.34
N ARG A 305 -26.91 24.12 0.55
CA ARG A 305 -28.16 24.84 0.82
C ARG A 305 -27.92 26.07 1.70
N LEU A 306 -26.80 26.08 2.43
CA LEU A 306 -26.40 27.24 3.22
C LEU A 306 -25.78 28.31 2.32
N SER A 307 -25.96 29.55 2.72
CA SER A 307 -25.25 30.70 2.15
C SER A 307 -23.85 30.84 2.77
N ILE A 308 -23.02 31.70 2.18
CA ILE A 308 -21.66 32.00 2.72
C ILE A 308 -21.77 32.60 4.11
N ASN A 309 -22.73 33.52 4.33
CA ASN A 309 -22.96 34.15 5.63
C ASN A 309 -23.54 33.16 6.68
N GLU A 310 -24.19 32.10 6.27
CA GLU A 310 -24.66 31.02 7.14
C GLU A 310 -23.59 29.95 7.40
N GLY A 311 -22.42 30.05 6.81
CA GLY A 311 -21.30 29.16 7.06
C GLY A 311 -21.18 27.98 6.09
N ALA A 312 -21.61 28.11 4.84
CA ALA A 312 -21.46 27.07 3.83
C ALA A 312 -20.01 26.59 3.68
N ILE A 313 -19.02 27.48 3.82
CA ILE A 313 -17.58 27.20 3.66
C ILE A 313 -16.99 26.77 5.01
N THR A 314 -16.64 25.50 5.14
CA THR A 314 -16.16 24.89 6.40
C THR A 314 -14.65 24.72 6.45
N VAL A 315 -13.96 24.87 5.32
CA VAL A 315 -12.53 24.59 5.22
C VAL A 315 -11.69 25.54 6.08
N MET A 316 -10.65 24.99 6.72
CA MET A 316 -9.74 25.70 7.60
C MET A 316 -9.18 27.00 6.98
N GLY A 317 -9.29 28.08 7.73
CA GLY A 317 -8.86 29.42 7.33
C GLY A 317 -9.90 30.21 6.53
N TRP A 318 -11.04 29.59 6.17
CA TRP A 318 -12.18 30.24 5.54
C TRP A 318 -13.49 30.11 6.34
N GLN A 319 -13.54 29.28 7.39
CA GLN A 319 -14.73 29.15 8.27
C GLN A 319 -15.20 30.52 8.82
N SER A 320 -14.24 31.42 9.07
CA SER A 320 -14.52 32.78 9.57
C SER A 320 -15.23 33.69 8.55
N CYS A 321 -15.44 33.25 7.30
CA CYS A 321 -16.15 34.03 6.30
C CYS A 321 -17.64 34.24 6.63
N ALA A 322 -18.23 33.41 7.48
CA ALA A 322 -19.57 33.64 8.04
C ALA A 322 -19.63 34.87 8.99
N ASP A 323 -18.51 35.23 9.63
CA ASP A 323 -18.41 36.44 10.47
C ASP A 323 -18.19 37.67 9.60
N LYS A 324 -19.20 38.55 9.60
CA LYS A 324 -19.20 39.82 8.86
C LYS A 324 -18.06 40.78 9.21
N SER A 325 -17.41 40.61 10.36
CA SER A 325 -16.27 41.40 10.82
C SER A 325 -14.91 40.85 10.34
N SER A 326 -14.89 39.61 9.80
CA SER A 326 -13.65 38.95 9.38
C SER A 326 -13.07 39.52 8.08
N PHE A 327 -11.75 39.39 7.93
CA PHE A 327 -11.06 39.78 6.70
C PHE A 327 -11.46 38.88 5.51
N THR A 328 -11.71 37.61 5.75
CA THR A 328 -12.19 36.65 4.73
C THR A 328 -13.58 37.07 4.21
N ASN A 329 -14.50 37.47 5.09
CA ASN A 329 -15.80 38.01 4.67
C ASN A 329 -15.64 39.33 3.88
N ALA A 330 -14.71 40.21 4.26
CA ALA A 330 -14.45 41.43 3.53
C ALA A 330 -13.96 41.19 2.09
N ILE A 331 -13.14 40.14 1.88
CA ILE A 331 -12.73 39.71 0.53
C ILE A 331 -13.96 39.28 -0.27
N LEU A 332 -14.79 38.39 0.30
CA LEU A 332 -15.98 37.87 -0.38
C LEU A 332 -17.01 38.97 -0.68
N ARG A 333 -17.19 39.95 0.20
CA ARG A 333 -18.03 41.13 -0.06
C ARG A 333 -17.48 42.00 -1.21
N ALA A 334 -16.17 42.15 -1.31
CA ALA A 334 -15.57 42.86 -2.43
C ALA A 334 -15.80 42.14 -3.76
N LEU A 335 -15.70 40.80 -3.77
CA LEU A 335 -16.03 39.95 -4.91
C LEU A 335 -17.53 40.06 -5.26
N ALA A 336 -18.40 39.96 -4.25
CA ALA A 336 -19.85 40.08 -4.42
C ALA A 336 -20.24 41.40 -5.11
N LYS A 337 -19.61 42.50 -4.70
CA LYS A 337 -19.81 43.82 -5.32
C LYS A 337 -19.30 43.89 -6.75
N GLU A 338 -18.10 43.39 -7.03
CA GLU A 338 -17.48 43.44 -8.37
C GLU A 338 -18.20 42.54 -9.40
N TYR A 339 -18.65 41.36 -8.96
CA TYR A 339 -19.27 40.36 -9.84
C TYR A 339 -20.79 40.27 -9.70
N ASN A 340 -21.41 41.18 -8.93
CA ASN A 340 -22.84 41.32 -8.74
C ASN A 340 -23.56 40.05 -8.27
N PHE A 341 -23.14 39.50 -7.12
CA PHE A 341 -23.83 38.43 -6.43
C PHE A 341 -24.00 38.73 -4.94
N ASP A 342 -24.86 37.98 -4.24
CA ASP A 342 -25.16 38.18 -2.83
C ASP A 342 -24.61 37.02 -1.99
N LEU A 343 -23.99 37.32 -0.82
CA LEU A 343 -23.44 36.34 0.10
C LEU A 343 -24.50 35.59 0.92
N ASP A 344 -25.75 36.10 0.91
CA ASP A 344 -26.90 35.45 1.57
C ASP A 344 -27.64 34.44 0.60
N THR A 345 -27.19 34.33 -0.63
CA THR A 345 -27.69 33.31 -1.58
C THR A 345 -27.15 31.91 -1.22
N PRO A 346 -27.97 30.84 -1.18
CA PRO A 346 -27.50 29.49 -1.03
C PRO A 346 -26.42 29.14 -2.05
N PHE A 347 -25.36 28.43 -1.63
CA PHE A 347 -24.20 28.19 -2.49
C PHE A 347 -24.56 27.44 -3.78
N GLN A 348 -25.51 26.52 -3.74
CA GLN A 348 -26.02 25.77 -4.90
C GLN A 348 -26.72 26.65 -5.97
N ASP A 349 -27.25 27.82 -5.58
CA ASP A 349 -28.03 28.68 -6.44
C ASP A 349 -27.17 29.73 -7.16
N TYR A 350 -25.85 29.75 -6.92
CA TYR A 350 -24.95 30.62 -7.66
C TYR A 350 -24.84 30.22 -9.12
N PRO A 351 -24.83 31.19 -10.07
CA PRO A 351 -24.48 30.92 -11.46
C PRO A 351 -23.09 30.30 -11.59
N GLN A 352 -22.87 29.42 -12.57
CA GLN A 352 -21.59 28.72 -12.78
C GLN A 352 -20.38 29.67 -12.79
N LYS A 353 -20.53 30.85 -13.37
CA LYS A 353 -19.46 31.87 -13.40
C LYS A 353 -19.03 32.33 -12.00
N ILE A 354 -19.97 32.49 -11.10
CA ILE A 354 -19.68 32.91 -9.70
C ILE A 354 -19.07 31.75 -8.96
N HIS A 355 -19.60 30.54 -9.15
CA HIS A 355 -19.06 29.31 -8.63
C HIS A 355 -17.58 29.11 -9.01
N ASP A 356 -17.24 29.29 -10.30
CA ASP A 356 -15.88 29.20 -10.81
C ASP A 356 -14.95 30.26 -10.18
N ILE A 357 -15.44 31.48 -9.99
CA ILE A 357 -14.68 32.57 -9.34
C ILE A 357 -14.39 32.22 -7.88
N LEU A 358 -15.38 31.74 -7.13
CA LEU A 358 -15.21 31.37 -5.73
C LEU A 358 -14.23 30.20 -5.56
N LEU A 359 -14.29 29.18 -6.40
CA LEU A 359 -13.43 28.02 -6.31
C LEU A 359 -12.04 28.24 -6.92
N HIS A 360 -11.96 28.86 -8.11
CA HIS A 360 -10.73 28.94 -8.91
C HIS A 360 -10.11 30.33 -9.00
N GLY A 361 -10.81 31.37 -8.52
CA GLY A 361 -10.30 32.74 -8.41
C GLY A 361 -10.56 33.64 -9.61
N THR A 362 -10.03 34.87 -9.51
CA THR A 362 -10.25 35.98 -10.48
C THR A 362 -9.26 36.01 -11.64
N ASN A 363 -8.41 34.96 -11.81
CA ASN A 363 -7.35 34.91 -12.81
C ASN A 363 -6.40 36.12 -12.80
N GLY A 364 -6.05 36.60 -11.60
CA GLY A 364 -5.14 37.72 -11.42
C GLY A 364 -5.81 39.11 -11.43
N LYS A 365 -7.12 39.22 -11.68
CA LYS A 365 -7.83 40.49 -11.57
C LYS A 365 -7.95 40.90 -10.11
N GLU A 366 -7.44 42.08 -9.77
CA GLU A 366 -7.50 42.63 -8.42
C GLU A 366 -8.90 43.24 -8.13
N VAL A 367 -9.36 43.03 -6.90
CA VAL A 367 -10.54 43.67 -6.33
C VAL A 367 -10.13 44.50 -5.12
N LEU A 368 -10.76 45.65 -4.93
CA LEU A 368 -10.48 46.52 -3.79
C LEU A 368 -11.26 46.06 -2.57
N VAL A 369 -10.56 45.53 -1.58
CA VAL A 369 -11.12 45.06 -0.32
C VAL A 369 -11.08 46.14 0.71
N HIS A 370 -12.23 46.63 1.15
CA HIS A 370 -12.39 47.55 2.26
C HIS A 370 -12.55 46.77 3.56
N TYR A 371 -11.59 46.88 4.45
CA TYR A 371 -11.62 46.18 5.73
C TYR A 371 -11.44 47.16 6.88
N THR A 372 -12.27 47.01 7.91
CA THR A 372 -12.19 47.71 9.17
C THR A 372 -12.06 46.70 10.30
N GLY A 373 -10.90 46.62 10.90
CA GLY A 373 -10.59 45.72 12.00
C GLY A 373 -10.22 46.45 13.28
N GLN A 374 -9.90 45.73 14.33
CA GLN A 374 -9.53 46.30 15.65
C GLN A 374 -8.31 47.22 15.61
N ARG A 375 -7.46 47.16 14.59
CA ARG A 375 -6.22 47.94 14.44
C ARG A 375 -6.34 49.07 13.43
N GLY A 376 -7.54 49.35 12.91
CA GLY A 376 -7.77 50.40 11.93
C GLY A 376 -8.53 49.94 10.69
N SER A 377 -8.79 50.88 9.77
CA SER A 377 -9.42 50.60 8.47
C SER A 377 -8.43 50.79 7.33
N GLY A 378 -8.56 50.02 6.26
CA GLY A 378 -7.70 50.10 5.08
C GLY A 378 -8.39 49.61 3.83
N VAL A 379 -7.82 49.95 2.67
CA VAL A 379 -8.23 49.46 1.37
C VAL A 379 -7.06 48.68 0.76
N TYR A 380 -7.29 47.44 0.42
CA TYR A 380 -6.26 46.53 -0.05
C TYR A 380 -6.64 45.96 -1.43
N PRO A 381 -5.79 46.12 -2.47
CA PRO A 381 -5.97 45.41 -3.71
C PRO A 381 -5.66 43.92 -3.48
N VAL A 382 -6.60 43.04 -3.77
CA VAL A 382 -6.47 41.60 -3.61
C VAL A 382 -6.83 40.91 -4.91
N ALA A 383 -5.87 40.16 -5.50
CA ALA A 383 -6.16 39.22 -6.55
C ALA A 383 -6.59 37.89 -5.92
N PHE A 384 -7.90 37.62 -5.90
CA PHE A 384 -8.42 36.44 -5.26
C PHE A 384 -8.02 35.16 -6.05
N GLU A 385 -7.25 34.31 -5.45
CA GLU A 385 -6.71 33.10 -6.07
C GLU A 385 -7.69 31.93 -6.13
N GLY A 386 -8.86 32.03 -5.49
CA GLY A 386 -9.87 30.98 -5.35
C GLY A 386 -9.66 30.12 -4.09
N LEU A 387 -10.74 29.55 -3.58
CA LEU A 387 -10.70 28.72 -2.37
C LEU A 387 -9.72 27.56 -2.51
N ILE A 388 -9.80 26.79 -3.61
CA ILE A 388 -8.96 25.59 -3.81
C ILE A 388 -7.47 25.94 -3.81
N LYS A 389 -7.05 26.92 -4.63
CA LYS A 389 -5.62 27.30 -4.70
C LYS A 389 -5.11 27.92 -3.39
N ASN A 390 -5.96 28.72 -2.70
CA ASN A 390 -5.61 29.31 -1.42
C ASN A 390 -5.33 28.22 -0.37
N VAL A 391 -6.23 27.24 -0.27
CA VAL A 391 -6.09 26.14 0.68
C VAL A 391 -4.91 25.23 0.31
N GLU A 392 -4.69 24.93 -0.97
CA GLU A 392 -3.50 24.21 -1.45
C GLU A 392 -2.19 24.92 -1.06
N ARG A 393 -2.13 26.25 -1.23
CA ARG A 393 -0.95 27.02 -0.84
C ARG A 393 -0.71 26.93 0.65
N ARG A 394 -1.76 27.16 1.47
CA ARG A 394 -1.67 27.07 2.94
C ARG A 394 -1.23 25.68 3.41
N TYR A 395 -1.75 24.62 2.80
CA TYR A 395 -1.34 23.23 3.09
C TYR A 395 0.15 23.00 2.82
N ARG A 396 0.68 23.58 1.72
CA ARG A 396 2.12 23.47 1.40
C ARG A 396 3.01 24.29 2.31
N GLU A 397 2.55 25.46 2.73
CA GLU A 397 3.33 26.42 3.53
C GLU A 397 3.31 26.12 5.03
N THR A 398 2.30 25.39 5.52
CA THR A 398 2.20 25.09 6.96
C THR A 398 3.27 24.08 7.40
N ALA A 399 3.95 24.40 8.52
CA ALA A 399 4.90 23.50 9.17
C ALA A 399 4.24 22.63 10.26
N SER A 400 2.96 22.91 10.61
CA SER A 400 2.22 22.19 11.66
C SER A 400 1.62 20.90 11.10
N GLU A 401 2.01 19.76 11.64
CA GLU A 401 1.43 18.46 11.28
C GLU A 401 -0.06 18.35 11.62
N SER A 402 -0.50 18.98 12.73
CA SER A 402 -1.91 19.03 13.09
C SER A 402 -2.73 19.78 12.04
N SER A 403 -2.25 20.94 11.59
CA SER A 403 -2.91 21.72 10.53
C SER A 403 -2.92 20.99 9.20
N LYS A 404 -1.86 20.24 8.85
CA LYS A 404 -1.84 19.39 7.65
C LYS A 404 -2.90 18.31 7.71
N GLN A 405 -2.99 17.60 8.84
CA GLN A 405 -4.01 16.56 9.04
C GLN A 405 -5.43 17.13 8.91
N GLU A 406 -5.66 18.34 9.42
CA GLU A 406 -6.95 19.03 9.29
C GLU A 406 -7.25 19.35 7.81
N TYR A 407 -6.29 19.93 7.05
CA TYR A 407 -6.47 20.16 5.62
C TYR A 407 -6.73 18.86 4.83
N GLU A 408 -6.08 17.76 5.19
CA GLU A 408 -6.26 16.45 4.53
C GLU A 408 -7.69 15.91 4.66
N THR A 409 -8.45 16.32 5.67
CA THR A 409 -9.87 15.97 5.80
C THR A 409 -10.75 16.55 4.69
N PHE A 410 -10.30 17.62 4.04
CA PHE A 410 -10.97 18.28 2.91
C PHE A 410 -10.46 17.78 1.54
N MET A 411 -9.60 16.75 1.53
CA MET A 411 -9.06 16.19 0.30
C MET A 411 -9.73 14.86 -0.05
N ARG A 412 -9.96 14.66 -1.34
CA ARG A 412 -10.36 13.37 -1.89
C ARG A 412 -9.18 12.71 -2.59
N ILE A 413 -9.05 11.41 -2.39
CA ILE A 413 -8.07 10.58 -3.10
C ILE A 413 -8.65 10.21 -4.45
N THR A 414 -8.05 10.71 -5.53
CA THR A 414 -8.47 10.40 -6.90
C THR A 414 -7.38 9.62 -7.63
N PRO A 415 -7.72 8.61 -8.45
CA PRO A 415 -6.74 7.94 -9.28
C PRO A 415 -5.99 8.93 -10.17
N CYS A 416 -4.68 8.80 -10.28
CA CYS A 416 -3.86 9.66 -11.14
C CYS A 416 -4.36 9.60 -12.59
N LYS A 417 -4.72 10.73 -13.18
CA LYS A 417 -5.27 10.84 -14.55
C LYS A 417 -4.30 10.28 -15.62
N GLU A 418 -2.98 10.39 -15.39
CA GLU A 418 -1.96 9.93 -16.34
C GLU A 418 -1.77 8.42 -16.31
N CYS A 419 -1.51 7.83 -15.14
CA CYS A 419 -1.27 6.40 -15.00
C CYS A 419 -2.51 5.60 -14.58
N LYS A 420 -3.66 6.23 -14.35
CA LYS A 420 -4.93 5.59 -13.96
C LYS A 420 -4.78 4.61 -12.78
N GLY A 421 -3.96 4.97 -11.80
CA GLY A 421 -3.69 4.14 -10.64
C GLY A 421 -2.50 3.17 -10.79
N MET A 422 -1.96 2.98 -11.99
CA MET A 422 -0.92 1.96 -12.27
C MET A 422 0.49 2.32 -11.79
N ARG A 423 0.71 3.53 -11.25
CA ARG A 423 1.96 4.00 -10.59
C ARG A 423 3.17 4.18 -11.50
N LEU A 424 3.25 3.49 -12.64
CA LEU A 424 4.41 3.45 -13.55
C LEU A 424 4.23 4.34 -14.78
N LYS A 425 5.33 4.59 -15.48
CA LYS A 425 5.35 5.23 -16.82
C LYS A 425 4.70 4.33 -17.86
N LYS A 426 4.18 4.94 -18.94
CA LYS A 426 3.55 4.22 -20.06
C LYS A 426 4.52 3.25 -20.74
N GLU A 427 5.79 3.64 -20.87
CA GLU A 427 6.85 2.81 -21.46
C GLU A 427 7.10 1.54 -20.64
N SER A 428 7.11 1.66 -19.31
CA SER A 428 7.27 0.51 -18.40
C SER A 428 6.04 -0.41 -18.43
N LEU A 429 4.84 0.17 -18.52
CA LEU A 429 3.58 -0.59 -18.64
C LEU A 429 3.41 -1.25 -20.01
N ALA A 430 4.13 -0.77 -21.02
CA ALA A 430 4.11 -1.36 -22.37
C ALA A 430 5.01 -2.61 -22.49
N VAL A 431 5.71 -3.01 -21.42
CA VAL A 431 6.46 -4.27 -21.40
C VAL A 431 5.57 -5.38 -20.84
N THR A 432 5.45 -6.50 -21.55
CA THR A 432 4.58 -7.61 -21.17
C THR A 432 5.31 -8.93 -21.04
N VAL A 433 4.77 -9.81 -20.21
CA VAL A 433 5.13 -11.24 -20.09
C VAL A 433 3.84 -12.03 -20.22
N CYS A 434 3.74 -12.92 -21.21
CA CYS A 434 2.49 -13.60 -21.55
C CYS A 434 1.31 -12.61 -21.70
N ASP A 435 1.50 -11.56 -22.48
CA ASP A 435 0.53 -10.49 -22.82
C ASP A 435 0.02 -9.67 -21.62
N LYS A 436 0.66 -9.77 -20.46
CA LYS A 436 0.29 -9.00 -19.28
C LYS A 436 1.43 -8.10 -18.82
N ASN A 437 1.11 -6.85 -18.49
CA ASN A 437 2.07 -5.94 -17.89
C ASN A 437 2.22 -6.22 -16.39
N ILE A 438 3.25 -5.64 -15.76
CA ILE A 438 3.56 -5.89 -14.36
C ILE A 438 2.45 -5.45 -13.41
N TYR A 439 1.69 -4.39 -13.73
CA TYR A 439 0.58 -3.93 -12.91
C TYR A 439 -0.61 -4.89 -12.98
N GLU A 440 -0.95 -5.38 -14.17
CA GLU A 440 -2.03 -6.36 -14.36
C GLU A 440 -1.77 -7.63 -13.57
N ILE A 441 -0.54 -8.16 -13.61
CA ILE A 441 -0.16 -9.35 -12.84
C ILE A 441 -0.24 -9.07 -11.34
N THR A 442 0.30 -7.96 -10.87
CA THR A 442 0.32 -7.63 -9.44
C THR A 442 -1.05 -7.22 -8.89
N SER A 443 -1.99 -6.86 -9.75
CA SER A 443 -3.38 -6.55 -9.39
C SER A 443 -4.31 -7.76 -9.33
N MET A 444 -3.86 -8.93 -9.83
CA MET A 444 -4.60 -10.18 -9.68
C MET A 444 -4.71 -10.56 -8.19
N SER A 445 -5.75 -11.31 -7.84
CA SER A 445 -5.74 -12.00 -6.56
C SER A 445 -4.56 -12.99 -6.51
N ILE A 446 -4.00 -13.21 -5.32
CA ILE A 446 -2.87 -14.16 -5.13
C ILE A 446 -3.24 -15.55 -5.66
N ARG A 447 -4.50 -15.96 -5.49
CA ARG A 447 -5.01 -17.20 -6.08
C ARG A 447 -4.95 -17.22 -7.61
N ASP A 448 -5.39 -16.13 -8.26
CA ASP A 448 -5.38 -16.05 -9.73
C ASP A 448 -3.96 -15.88 -10.26
N LEU A 449 -3.11 -15.16 -9.51
CA LEU A 449 -1.69 -15.05 -9.81
C LEU A 449 -1.00 -16.41 -9.77
N GLN A 450 -1.27 -17.25 -8.76
CA GLN A 450 -0.74 -18.59 -8.67
C GLN A 450 -1.14 -19.43 -9.90
N LYS A 451 -2.44 -19.44 -10.24
CA LYS A 451 -2.92 -20.13 -11.45
C LYS A 451 -2.25 -19.61 -12.73
N PHE A 452 -2.10 -18.29 -12.85
CA PHE A 452 -1.42 -17.68 -14.00
C PHE A 452 0.03 -18.16 -14.11
N LEU A 453 0.78 -18.18 -13.00
CA LEU A 453 2.16 -18.64 -12.95
C LEU A 453 2.31 -20.15 -13.30
N ASP A 454 1.29 -20.95 -12.99
CA ASP A 454 1.28 -22.38 -13.31
C ASP A 454 0.91 -22.68 -14.76
N THR A 455 0.09 -21.81 -15.37
CA THR A 455 -0.43 -21.99 -16.74
C THR A 455 0.30 -21.18 -17.80
N MET A 456 1.23 -20.28 -17.41
CA MET A 456 1.95 -19.42 -18.33
C MET A 456 2.80 -20.22 -19.33
N THR A 457 2.71 -19.83 -20.61
CA THR A 457 3.49 -20.43 -21.69
C THR A 457 4.67 -19.55 -22.05
N LEU A 458 5.88 -20.05 -21.85
CA LEU A 458 7.12 -19.35 -22.17
C LEU A 458 7.86 -20.05 -23.31
N THR A 459 8.57 -19.30 -24.11
CA THR A 459 9.54 -19.87 -25.06
C THR A 459 10.67 -20.57 -24.31
N LYS A 460 11.37 -21.51 -24.97
CA LYS A 460 12.51 -22.23 -24.36
C LYS A 460 13.56 -21.26 -23.81
N GLN A 461 13.83 -20.18 -24.52
CA GLN A 461 14.78 -19.15 -24.10
C GLN A 461 14.29 -18.37 -22.86
N GLN A 462 13.03 -17.92 -22.86
CA GLN A 462 12.43 -17.23 -21.72
C GLN A 462 12.37 -18.13 -20.49
N GLN A 463 12.07 -19.42 -20.68
CA GLN A 463 12.07 -20.40 -19.59
C GLN A 463 13.46 -20.56 -18.99
N PHE A 464 14.50 -20.74 -19.83
CA PHE A 464 15.88 -20.89 -19.37
C PHE A 464 16.36 -19.66 -18.56
N ILE A 465 16.07 -18.46 -19.07
CA ILE A 465 16.47 -17.18 -18.42
C ILE A 465 15.66 -16.93 -17.13
N GLY A 466 14.37 -17.22 -17.14
CA GLY A 466 13.43 -16.88 -16.07
C GLY A 466 13.28 -17.93 -14.97
N GLU A 467 13.75 -19.16 -15.18
CA GLU A 467 13.47 -20.33 -14.33
C GLU A 467 13.73 -20.09 -12.83
N ARG A 468 14.91 -19.56 -12.50
CA ARG A 468 15.29 -19.32 -11.10
C ARG A 468 14.40 -18.24 -10.44
N VAL A 469 14.12 -17.17 -11.19
CA VAL A 469 13.26 -16.07 -10.69
C VAL A 469 11.82 -16.54 -10.51
N LEU A 470 11.30 -17.32 -11.46
CA LEU A 470 9.96 -17.91 -11.40
C LEU A 470 9.81 -18.90 -10.24
N LYS A 471 10.85 -19.69 -9.96
CA LYS A 471 10.86 -20.59 -8.79
C LYS A 471 10.68 -19.82 -7.50
N GLU A 472 11.42 -18.72 -7.31
CA GLU A 472 11.30 -17.87 -6.13
C GLU A 472 9.93 -17.19 -6.04
N ILE A 473 9.40 -16.66 -7.15
CA ILE A 473 8.06 -16.05 -7.19
C ILE A 473 7.00 -17.07 -6.78
N ARG A 474 7.01 -18.28 -7.37
CA ARG A 474 6.05 -19.36 -7.06
C ARG A 474 6.10 -19.76 -5.59
N ALA A 475 7.30 -19.92 -5.03
CA ALA A 475 7.47 -20.27 -3.62
C ALA A 475 6.87 -19.20 -2.70
N ARG A 476 7.20 -17.92 -2.92
CA ARG A 476 6.71 -16.81 -2.10
C ARG A 476 5.21 -16.56 -2.25
N VAL A 477 4.66 -16.71 -3.46
CA VAL A 477 3.21 -16.66 -3.70
C VAL A 477 2.52 -17.82 -3.00
N GLY A 478 3.10 -19.02 -3.01
CA GLY A 478 2.64 -20.19 -2.27
C GLY A 478 2.53 -19.93 -0.78
N PHE A 479 3.54 -19.32 -0.16
CA PHE A 479 3.51 -18.96 1.28
C PHE A 479 2.36 -18.01 1.63
N LEU A 480 2.02 -17.06 0.74
CA LEU A 480 0.86 -16.19 0.95
C LEU A 480 -0.48 -16.95 0.88
N VAL A 481 -0.56 -18.00 0.04
CA VAL A 481 -1.73 -18.89 0.00
C VAL A 481 -1.81 -19.74 1.27
N ASP A 482 -0.67 -20.25 1.74
CA ASP A 482 -0.58 -21.10 2.93
C ASP A 482 -0.99 -20.37 4.22
N VAL A 483 -0.76 -19.06 4.31
CA VAL A 483 -1.24 -18.24 5.43
C VAL A 483 -2.67 -17.69 5.23
N GLY A 484 -3.41 -18.16 4.22
CA GLY A 484 -4.82 -17.79 3.99
C GLY A 484 -5.05 -16.40 3.38
N LEU A 485 -4.05 -15.81 2.71
CA LEU A 485 -4.13 -14.48 2.08
C LEU A 485 -4.42 -14.52 0.57
N GLU A 486 -4.98 -15.60 0.07
CA GLU A 486 -5.22 -15.84 -1.35
C GLU A 486 -6.13 -14.82 -2.06
N TYR A 487 -6.95 -14.08 -1.30
CA TYR A 487 -7.86 -13.05 -1.80
C TYR A 487 -7.20 -11.68 -1.99
N LEU A 488 -6.04 -11.43 -1.38
CA LEU A 488 -5.30 -10.17 -1.55
C LEU A 488 -4.68 -10.06 -2.94
N SER A 489 -4.26 -8.85 -3.30
CA SER A 489 -3.42 -8.60 -4.47
C SER A 489 -2.07 -8.02 -4.05
N LEU A 490 -1.02 -8.27 -4.83
CA LEU A 490 0.32 -7.71 -4.57
C LEU A 490 0.36 -6.18 -4.67
N ALA A 491 -0.53 -5.58 -5.48
CA ALA A 491 -0.64 -4.13 -5.65
C ALA A 491 -1.33 -3.43 -4.47
N ARG A 492 -1.98 -4.19 -3.54
CA ARG A 492 -2.70 -3.61 -2.40
C ARG A 492 -1.76 -2.84 -1.48
N ALA A 493 -2.12 -1.61 -1.13
CA ALA A 493 -1.33 -0.76 -0.24
C ALA A 493 -1.35 -1.33 1.19
N THR A 494 -0.18 -1.36 1.85
CA THR A 494 -0.05 -1.91 3.21
C THR A 494 -0.84 -1.15 4.26
N ALA A 495 -1.04 0.17 4.06
CA ALA A 495 -1.86 1.00 4.94
C ALA A 495 -3.36 0.63 4.94
N THR A 496 -3.81 -0.20 3.99
CA THR A 496 -5.21 -0.67 3.90
C THR A 496 -5.42 -2.08 4.46
N LEU A 497 -4.37 -2.68 5.01
CA LEU A 497 -4.42 -4.02 5.58
C LEU A 497 -4.91 -3.96 7.02
N SER A 498 -5.68 -4.97 7.44
CA SER A 498 -5.95 -5.20 8.87
C SER A 498 -4.69 -5.67 9.60
N GLY A 499 -4.66 -5.55 10.93
CA GLY A 499 -3.54 -6.00 11.75
C GLY A 499 -3.18 -7.47 11.50
N GLY A 500 -4.17 -8.36 11.47
CA GLY A 500 -3.97 -9.78 11.18
C GLY A 500 -3.48 -10.05 9.75
N GLU A 501 -3.94 -9.30 8.72
CA GLU A 501 -3.39 -9.42 7.35
C GLU A 501 -1.92 -9.02 7.30
N ALA A 502 -1.56 -7.90 7.93
CA ALA A 502 -0.18 -7.41 7.97
C ALA A 502 0.76 -8.39 8.71
N GLN A 503 0.30 -8.98 9.80
CA GLN A 503 1.03 -9.98 10.57
C GLN A 503 1.29 -11.25 9.73
N ARG A 504 0.27 -11.78 9.05
CA ARG A 504 0.41 -12.97 8.19
C ARG A 504 1.31 -12.72 6.98
N ILE A 505 1.30 -11.51 6.41
CA ILE A 505 2.26 -11.13 5.36
C ILE A 505 3.69 -11.19 5.88
N ARG A 506 3.95 -10.70 7.09
CA ARG A 506 5.28 -10.82 7.71
C ARG A 506 5.67 -12.26 7.97
N LEU A 507 4.72 -13.07 8.49
CA LEU A 507 4.96 -14.50 8.70
C LEU A 507 5.35 -15.19 7.38
N ALA A 508 4.58 -14.98 6.29
CA ALA A 508 4.89 -15.51 4.97
C ALA A 508 6.26 -15.07 4.46
N THR A 509 6.64 -13.80 4.71
CA THR A 509 7.95 -13.25 4.33
C THR A 509 9.09 -13.94 5.10
N GLN A 510 8.91 -14.18 6.41
CA GLN A 510 9.92 -14.85 7.23
C GLN A 510 10.10 -16.32 6.86
N ILE A 511 9.03 -17.03 6.54
CA ILE A 511 9.09 -18.41 6.00
C ILE A 511 9.89 -18.42 4.69
N GLY A 512 9.60 -17.45 3.82
CA GLY A 512 10.31 -17.27 2.55
C GLY A 512 11.81 -16.98 2.69
N SER A 513 12.26 -16.49 3.86
CA SER A 513 13.68 -16.24 4.13
C SER A 513 14.48 -17.53 4.33
N GLY A 514 13.81 -18.66 4.66
CA GLY A 514 14.45 -19.95 4.90
C GLY A 514 15.44 -19.98 6.07
N LEU A 515 15.29 -19.08 7.05
CA LEU A 515 16.15 -19.03 8.22
C LEU A 515 15.95 -20.25 9.10
N VAL A 516 17.06 -20.77 9.64
CA VAL A 516 17.12 -21.96 10.48
C VAL A 516 17.81 -21.63 11.80
N GLY A 517 17.36 -22.26 12.89
CA GLY A 517 17.93 -22.07 14.22
C GLY A 517 17.57 -20.73 14.87
N VAL A 518 16.47 -20.13 14.47
CA VAL A 518 15.91 -18.86 14.97
C VAL A 518 14.82 -19.12 16.00
N CYS A 519 14.63 -18.22 16.94
CA CYS A 519 13.48 -18.17 17.84
C CYS A 519 12.46 -17.16 17.31
N TYR A 520 11.33 -17.63 16.76
CA TYR A 520 10.23 -16.79 16.34
C TYR A 520 9.26 -16.56 17.48
N ILE A 521 8.90 -15.30 17.71
CA ILE A 521 7.94 -14.90 18.73
C ILE A 521 6.76 -14.24 18.05
N LEU A 522 5.57 -14.85 18.19
CA LEU A 522 4.35 -14.43 17.52
C LEU A 522 3.29 -14.02 18.54
N ASP A 523 2.54 -12.95 18.21
CA ASP A 523 1.45 -12.43 19.03
C ASP A 523 0.10 -12.73 18.36
N GLU A 524 -0.65 -13.65 18.93
CA GLU A 524 -2.01 -14.04 18.50
C GLU A 524 -2.16 -14.21 16.96
N PRO A 525 -1.37 -15.05 16.29
CA PRO A 525 -1.38 -15.14 14.83
C PRO A 525 -2.70 -15.69 14.26
N SER A 526 -3.54 -16.34 15.06
CA SER A 526 -4.87 -16.84 14.68
C SER A 526 -5.94 -15.76 14.65
N ILE A 527 -5.66 -14.55 15.18
CA ILE A 527 -6.66 -13.49 15.34
C ILE A 527 -7.33 -13.13 14.02
N GLY A 528 -8.67 -13.06 14.05
CA GLY A 528 -9.48 -12.73 12.86
C GLY A 528 -9.51 -13.80 11.78
N LEU A 529 -8.93 -14.98 11.98
CA LEU A 529 -9.06 -16.12 11.08
C LEU A 529 -10.42 -16.81 11.22
N HIS A 530 -10.87 -17.36 10.12
CA HIS A 530 -11.95 -18.35 10.12
C HIS A 530 -11.34 -19.73 10.46
N GLN A 531 -12.12 -20.61 11.14
CA GLN A 531 -11.68 -21.97 11.51
C GLN A 531 -10.96 -22.71 10.35
N ARG A 532 -11.54 -22.67 9.15
CA ARG A 532 -10.95 -23.28 7.93
C ARG A 532 -9.53 -22.78 7.61
N ASP A 533 -9.25 -21.51 7.89
CA ASP A 533 -7.96 -20.91 7.53
C ASP A 533 -6.93 -21.14 8.67
N ASN A 534 -7.40 -21.49 9.89
CA ASN A 534 -6.56 -21.80 11.05
C ASN A 534 -5.71 -23.05 10.82
N ASP A 535 -6.27 -24.09 10.20
CA ASP A 535 -5.52 -25.30 9.83
C ASP A 535 -4.31 -25.01 8.93
N LYS A 536 -4.47 -24.09 7.98
CA LYS A 536 -3.37 -23.67 7.11
C LYS A 536 -2.27 -22.95 7.88
N LEU A 537 -2.66 -22.06 8.80
CA LEU A 537 -1.71 -21.37 9.68
C LEU A 537 -0.96 -22.37 10.54
N LEU A 538 -1.65 -23.32 11.19
CA LEU A 538 -1.02 -24.35 12.02
C LEU A 538 -0.02 -25.20 11.23
N ASN A 539 -0.38 -25.63 10.03
CA ASN A 539 0.55 -26.35 9.16
C ASN A 539 1.77 -25.52 8.81
N THR A 540 1.58 -24.24 8.56
CA THR A 540 2.65 -23.28 8.29
C THR A 540 3.59 -23.13 9.47
N LEU A 541 3.06 -22.98 10.69
CA LEU A 541 3.86 -22.93 11.92
C LEU A 541 4.64 -24.22 12.17
N LYS A 542 4.00 -25.39 11.98
CA LYS A 542 4.67 -26.70 12.08
C LYS A 542 5.81 -26.84 11.06
N ASN A 543 5.59 -26.43 9.81
CA ASN A 543 6.64 -26.45 8.80
C ASN A 543 7.82 -25.55 9.19
N LEU A 544 7.55 -24.37 9.76
CA LEU A 544 8.60 -23.45 10.23
C LEU A 544 9.39 -24.05 11.39
N ARG A 545 8.72 -24.75 12.33
CA ARG A 545 9.33 -25.52 13.40
C ARG A 545 10.23 -26.65 12.84
N ASP A 546 9.69 -27.41 11.89
CA ASP A 546 10.37 -28.59 11.31
C ASP A 546 11.64 -28.23 10.52
N LEU A 547 11.79 -26.96 10.13
CA LEU A 547 13.05 -26.41 9.62
C LEU A 547 14.14 -26.25 10.71
N GLY A 548 13.84 -26.56 11.97
CA GLY A 548 14.78 -26.45 13.10
C GLY A 548 14.71 -25.08 13.81
N ASN A 549 13.55 -24.45 13.83
CA ASN A 549 13.29 -23.20 14.53
C ASN A 549 12.49 -23.44 15.82
N THR A 550 12.69 -22.58 16.81
CA THR A 550 11.85 -22.51 18.01
C THR A 550 10.74 -21.49 17.77
N LEU A 551 9.50 -21.87 18.03
CA LEU A 551 8.36 -20.97 17.93
C LEU A 551 7.77 -20.75 19.31
N VAL A 552 7.70 -19.49 19.74
CA VAL A 552 7.03 -19.06 20.98
C VAL A 552 5.81 -18.24 20.54
N VAL A 553 4.62 -18.76 20.77
CA VAL A 553 3.37 -18.18 20.28
C VAL A 553 2.50 -17.78 21.46
N VAL A 554 2.16 -16.52 21.58
CA VAL A 554 1.12 -16.06 22.52
C VAL A 554 -0.22 -16.37 21.85
N GLU A 555 -1.05 -17.21 22.46
CA GLU A 555 -2.31 -17.64 21.85
C GLU A 555 -3.43 -17.93 22.84
N HIS A 556 -4.67 -17.80 22.31
CA HIS A 556 -5.91 -18.08 23.01
C HIS A 556 -6.78 -19.10 22.27
N ASP A 557 -6.39 -19.50 21.08
CA ASP A 557 -7.11 -20.43 20.23
C ASP A 557 -6.93 -21.89 20.69
N GLU A 558 -8.02 -22.61 20.86
CA GLU A 558 -8.03 -23.99 21.35
C GLU A 558 -7.26 -24.93 20.42
N ASP A 559 -7.48 -24.83 19.09
CA ASP A 559 -6.83 -25.72 18.12
C ASP A 559 -5.31 -25.51 18.12
N THR A 560 -4.87 -24.27 18.28
CA THR A 560 -3.44 -23.91 18.37
C THR A 560 -2.81 -24.48 19.65
N MET A 561 -3.50 -24.39 20.78
CA MET A 561 -3.03 -24.97 22.04
C MET A 561 -2.95 -26.50 21.97
N LEU A 562 -3.96 -27.16 21.38
CA LEU A 562 -3.96 -28.62 21.19
C LEU A 562 -2.91 -29.11 20.19
N ALA A 563 -2.53 -28.26 19.24
CA ALA A 563 -1.51 -28.58 18.24
C ALA A 563 -0.07 -28.27 18.69
N ALA A 564 0.09 -27.61 19.84
CA ALA A 564 1.40 -27.23 20.41
C ALA A 564 2.14 -28.45 20.94
N ASP A 565 3.46 -28.41 20.83
CA ASP A 565 4.35 -29.43 21.42
C ASP A 565 4.50 -29.19 22.93
N TYR A 566 4.42 -27.90 23.35
CA TYR A 566 4.57 -27.49 24.75
C TYR A 566 3.74 -26.24 25.04
N ILE A 567 3.15 -26.17 26.23
CA ILE A 567 2.34 -25.04 26.68
C ILE A 567 2.92 -24.50 27.97
N VAL A 568 2.95 -23.18 28.11
CA VAL A 568 3.24 -22.47 29.36
C VAL A 568 2.02 -21.63 29.71
N ASP A 569 1.33 -21.96 30.79
CA ASP A 569 0.14 -21.29 31.29
C ASP A 569 0.55 -20.25 32.36
N ILE A 570 0.22 -18.96 32.10
CA ILE A 570 0.60 -17.83 32.95
C ILE A 570 -0.64 -17.23 33.60
N GLY A 571 -0.63 -17.12 34.92
CA GLY A 571 -1.74 -16.68 35.73
C GLY A 571 -1.35 -16.27 37.12
N PRO A 572 -2.24 -16.53 38.13
CA PRO A 572 -3.62 -17.05 38.00
C PRO A 572 -4.65 -16.01 37.52
N GLY A 573 -4.31 -14.71 37.61
CA GLY A 573 -5.21 -13.60 37.26
C GLY A 573 -4.58 -12.60 36.31
N ALA A 574 -5.10 -11.37 36.29
CA ALA A 574 -4.61 -10.26 35.48
C ALA A 574 -3.87 -9.21 36.34
N GLY A 575 -2.98 -8.44 35.74
CA GLY A 575 -2.23 -7.36 36.41
C GLY A 575 -1.42 -7.87 37.59
N SER A 576 -1.56 -7.26 38.76
CA SER A 576 -0.87 -7.64 40.00
C SER A 576 -1.21 -9.05 40.52
N HIS A 577 -2.35 -9.60 40.07
CA HIS A 577 -2.78 -10.98 40.38
C HIS A 577 -2.31 -12.01 39.37
N GLY A 578 -1.58 -11.58 38.33
CA GLY A 578 -0.95 -12.43 37.34
C GLY A 578 0.54 -12.60 37.58
N GLY A 579 1.27 -12.95 36.54
CA GLY A 579 2.73 -12.96 36.51
C GLY A 579 3.38 -14.21 37.08
N GLU A 580 2.63 -15.28 37.32
CA GLU A 580 3.15 -16.57 37.81
C GLU A 580 3.00 -17.64 36.74
N VAL A 581 3.89 -18.61 36.69
CA VAL A 581 3.75 -19.81 35.86
C VAL A 581 2.92 -20.82 36.62
N ILE A 582 1.68 -21.07 36.14
CA ILE A 582 0.72 -21.99 36.79
C ILE A 582 1.01 -23.43 36.39
N ALA A 583 1.29 -23.65 35.11
CA ALA A 583 1.49 -24.97 34.56
C ALA A 583 2.42 -24.92 33.33
N CYS A 584 3.18 -25.99 33.12
CA CYS A 584 4.00 -26.20 31.93
C CYS A 584 3.93 -27.67 31.53
N GLY A 585 3.85 -27.94 30.24
CA GLY A 585 3.84 -29.32 29.71
C GLY A 585 3.07 -29.44 28.40
N THR A 586 2.71 -30.67 28.03
CA THR A 586 1.81 -30.94 26.90
C THR A 586 0.37 -30.53 27.21
N ALA A 587 -0.48 -30.44 26.19
CA ALA A 587 -1.89 -30.11 26.38
C ALA A 587 -2.59 -31.09 27.37
N GLU A 588 -2.27 -32.37 27.27
CA GLU A 588 -2.80 -33.43 28.14
C GLU A 588 -2.35 -33.23 29.60
N GLU A 589 -1.11 -32.81 29.85
CA GLU A 589 -0.62 -32.54 31.19
C GLU A 589 -1.31 -31.32 31.79
N ILE A 590 -1.45 -30.22 31.00
CA ILE A 590 -2.14 -28.99 31.41
C ILE A 590 -3.62 -29.25 31.80
N MET A 591 -4.33 -30.11 31.04
CA MET A 591 -5.72 -30.49 31.34
C MET A 591 -5.91 -31.18 32.70
N GLN A 592 -4.85 -31.76 33.28
CA GLN A 592 -4.89 -32.44 34.56
C GLN A 592 -4.66 -31.51 35.75
N ILE A 593 -4.12 -30.31 35.52
CA ILE A 593 -3.77 -29.35 36.58
C ILE A 593 -5.02 -28.55 36.98
N PRO A 594 -5.54 -28.71 38.22
CA PRO A 594 -6.78 -28.08 38.65
C PRO A 594 -6.71 -26.54 38.72
N GLU A 595 -5.51 -26.00 38.99
CA GLU A 595 -5.25 -24.57 39.12
C GLU A 595 -5.24 -23.87 37.77
N SER A 596 -4.98 -24.60 36.66
CA SER A 596 -4.99 -24.04 35.31
C SER A 596 -6.41 -23.82 34.81
N ILE A 597 -6.79 -22.54 34.64
CA ILE A 597 -8.07 -22.18 34.05
C ILE A 597 -8.10 -22.64 32.58
N THR A 598 -7.00 -22.49 31.85
CA THR A 598 -6.82 -22.98 30.50
C THR A 598 -7.05 -24.49 30.42
N GLY A 599 -6.45 -25.27 31.32
CA GLY A 599 -6.64 -26.73 31.42
C GLY A 599 -8.10 -27.13 31.73
N GLN A 600 -8.81 -26.34 32.53
CA GLN A 600 -10.23 -26.57 32.80
C GLN A 600 -11.12 -26.36 31.56
N TYR A 601 -10.80 -25.38 30.69
CA TYR A 601 -11.52 -25.17 29.43
C TYR A 601 -11.15 -26.25 28.39
N LEU A 602 -9.87 -26.54 28.19
CA LEU A 602 -9.40 -27.57 27.25
C LEU A 602 -9.95 -28.97 27.59
N SER A 603 -10.06 -29.29 28.88
CA SER A 603 -10.65 -30.57 29.34
C SER A 603 -12.18 -30.61 29.31
N GLY A 604 -12.85 -29.51 29.01
CA GLY A 604 -14.31 -29.38 29.04
C GLY A 604 -14.93 -29.33 30.43
N LYS A 605 -14.12 -29.29 31.51
CA LYS A 605 -14.61 -29.10 32.91
C LYS A 605 -15.28 -27.76 33.06
N LYS A 606 -14.77 -26.74 32.40
CA LYS A 606 -15.39 -25.42 32.26
C LYS A 606 -15.77 -25.19 30.79
N ARG A 607 -16.93 -24.63 30.55
CA ARG A 607 -17.39 -24.25 29.20
C ARG A 607 -18.35 -23.07 29.27
N ILE A 608 -18.46 -22.32 28.19
CA ILE A 608 -19.50 -21.32 28.02
C ILE A 608 -20.78 -22.07 27.61
N GLU A 609 -21.80 -22.02 28.47
CA GLU A 609 -23.01 -22.76 28.23
C GLU A 609 -23.85 -22.12 27.11
N VAL A 610 -24.36 -22.97 26.22
CA VAL A 610 -25.36 -22.56 25.23
C VAL A 610 -26.71 -22.44 25.91
N PRO A 611 -27.40 -21.27 25.89
CA PRO A 611 -28.69 -21.11 26.56
C PRO A 611 -29.73 -22.06 25.93
N ALA A 612 -30.49 -22.71 26.80
CA ALA A 612 -31.56 -23.64 26.40
C ALA A 612 -32.67 -22.92 25.60
N CYS A 613 -32.92 -21.65 25.91
CA CYS A 613 -33.90 -20.82 25.21
C CYS A 613 -33.20 -19.56 24.65
N ARG A 614 -33.41 -19.28 23.37
CA ARG A 614 -32.92 -18.08 22.71
C ARG A 614 -33.90 -16.92 22.90
N ARG A 615 -33.38 -15.67 22.92
CA ARG A 615 -34.26 -14.48 22.90
C ARG A 615 -34.99 -14.39 21.57
N VAL A 616 -36.26 -14.07 21.61
CA VAL A 616 -37.13 -13.94 20.43
C VAL A 616 -36.92 -12.59 19.70
N GLY A 617 -36.26 -11.63 20.36
CA GLY A 617 -36.14 -10.26 19.86
C GLY A 617 -37.42 -9.45 20.12
N ASN A 618 -37.48 -8.23 19.59
CA ASN A 618 -38.61 -7.31 19.74
C ASN A 618 -39.57 -7.32 18.54
N GLY A 619 -39.42 -8.25 17.60
CA GLY A 619 -40.20 -8.34 16.36
C GLY A 619 -39.87 -7.31 15.30
N LYS A 620 -38.90 -6.40 15.53
CA LYS A 620 -38.43 -5.40 14.57
C LYS A 620 -37.16 -5.88 13.91
N TRP A 621 -36.98 -5.47 12.66
CA TRP A 621 -35.82 -5.86 11.82
C TRP A 621 -35.18 -4.63 11.23
N LEU A 622 -33.85 -4.62 11.20
CA LEU A 622 -33.04 -3.71 10.42
C LEU A 622 -32.72 -4.42 9.09
N THR A 623 -33.10 -3.83 7.97
CA THR A 623 -32.87 -4.46 6.65
C THR A 623 -32.02 -3.55 5.77
N VAL A 624 -30.86 -4.02 5.38
CA VAL A 624 -30.00 -3.41 4.34
C VAL A 624 -30.34 -4.10 3.02
N ARG A 625 -30.65 -3.32 1.98
CA ARG A 625 -30.99 -3.82 0.65
C ARG A 625 -29.98 -3.36 -0.40
N GLY A 626 -29.62 -4.25 -1.31
CA GLY A 626 -28.81 -3.93 -2.48
C GLY A 626 -27.37 -3.54 -2.15
N ALA A 627 -26.77 -4.07 -1.09
CA ALA A 627 -25.41 -3.77 -0.69
C ALA A 627 -24.42 -4.23 -1.76
N ARG A 628 -23.63 -3.27 -2.35
CA ARG A 628 -22.73 -3.52 -3.50
C ARG A 628 -21.29 -3.06 -3.28
N GLU A 629 -21.00 -2.48 -2.12
CA GLU A 629 -19.69 -1.90 -1.88
C GLU A 629 -18.57 -2.95 -1.83
N ASN A 630 -17.41 -2.65 -2.37
CA ASN A 630 -16.25 -3.53 -2.49
C ASN A 630 -16.60 -4.87 -3.16
N ASN A 631 -16.57 -5.97 -2.42
CA ASN A 631 -16.85 -7.32 -2.93
C ASN A 631 -18.29 -7.81 -2.67
N LEU A 632 -19.15 -6.98 -2.12
CA LEU A 632 -20.56 -7.33 -1.90
C LEU A 632 -21.32 -7.39 -3.23
N LYS A 633 -22.09 -8.46 -3.42
CA LYS A 633 -22.73 -8.80 -4.68
C LYS A 633 -24.24 -8.50 -4.66
N ASN A 634 -24.61 -7.23 -4.39
CA ASN A 634 -26.00 -6.80 -4.35
C ASN A 634 -26.84 -7.64 -3.36
N ILE A 635 -26.35 -7.75 -2.15
CA ILE A 635 -26.97 -8.60 -1.13
C ILE A 635 -28.01 -7.81 -0.31
N ASP A 636 -29.07 -8.53 0.10
CA ASP A 636 -30.05 -8.07 1.08
C ASP A 636 -29.82 -8.81 2.39
N VAL A 637 -29.73 -8.07 3.50
CA VAL A 637 -29.51 -8.65 4.83
C VAL A 637 -30.47 -8.03 5.83
N SER A 638 -31.14 -8.87 6.63
CA SER A 638 -32.02 -8.44 7.70
C SER A 638 -31.49 -8.91 9.04
N VAL A 639 -31.34 -7.97 9.97
CA VAL A 639 -30.83 -8.20 11.34
C VAL A 639 -31.98 -8.02 12.34
N PRO A 640 -32.27 -9.01 13.16
CA PRO A 640 -33.34 -8.89 14.18
C PRO A 640 -32.87 -7.97 15.32
N LEU A 641 -33.71 -7.01 15.71
CA LEU A 641 -33.41 -6.10 16.80
C LEU A 641 -33.74 -6.71 18.17
N GLY A 642 -32.98 -6.28 19.19
CA GLY A 642 -33.13 -6.82 20.56
C GLY A 642 -32.47 -8.19 20.76
N THR A 643 -31.57 -8.60 19.87
CA THR A 643 -30.82 -9.86 19.94
C THR A 643 -29.33 -9.62 19.74
N LEU A 644 -28.48 -10.57 20.16
CA LEU A 644 -27.07 -10.62 19.78
C LEU A 644 -26.96 -11.27 18.39
N THR A 645 -26.59 -10.51 17.40
CA THR A 645 -26.39 -11.00 16.02
C THR A 645 -24.91 -11.06 15.67
N CYS A 646 -24.43 -12.22 15.23
CA CYS A 646 -23.04 -12.39 14.80
C CYS A 646 -22.93 -12.37 13.28
N VAL A 647 -22.06 -11.51 12.74
CA VAL A 647 -21.67 -11.50 11.33
C VAL A 647 -20.37 -12.29 11.18
N THR A 648 -20.43 -13.44 10.51
CA THR A 648 -19.32 -14.36 10.39
C THR A 648 -19.03 -14.72 8.92
N GLY A 649 -17.93 -15.38 8.67
CA GLY A 649 -17.49 -15.84 7.35
C GLY A 649 -15.98 -15.84 7.22
N VAL A 650 -15.46 -16.40 6.13
CA VAL A 650 -14.02 -16.46 5.85
C VAL A 650 -13.38 -15.07 5.72
N SER A 651 -12.06 -14.99 5.88
CA SER A 651 -11.31 -13.74 5.69
C SER A 651 -11.54 -13.18 4.28
N GLY A 652 -11.71 -11.86 4.17
CA GLY A 652 -11.99 -11.18 2.89
C GLY A 652 -13.42 -11.38 2.34
N SER A 653 -14.34 -11.99 3.09
CA SER A 653 -15.72 -12.22 2.60
C SER A 653 -16.64 -10.99 2.60
N GLY A 654 -16.20 -9.85 3.16
CA GLY A 654 -16.98 -8.60 3.20
C GLY A 654 -17.68 -8.31 4.53
N LYS A 655 -17.40 -9.04 5.59
CA LYS A 655 -18.01 -8.87 6.92
C LYS A 655 -17.93 -7.45 7.48
N SER A 656 -16.72 -6.88 7.54
CA SER A 656 -16.48 -5.52 8.05
C SER A 656 -17.20 -4.47 7.22
N MET A 657 -17.31 -4.68 5.91
CA MET A 657 -18.01 -3.76 5.02
C MET A 657 -19.51 -3.78 5.26
N MET A 658 -20.08 -4.96 5.49
CA MET A 658 -21.49 -5.10 5.86
C MET A 658 -21.80 -4.37 7.18
N ALA A 659 -20.95 -4.51 8.19
CA ALA A 659 -21.10 -3.82 9.47
C ALA A 659 -21.01 -2.29 9.29
N LYS A 660 -20.09 -1.78 8.45
CA LYS A 660 -20.00 -0.34 8.13
C LYS A 660 -21.25 0.21 7.46
N GLN A 661 -21.88 -0.55 6.55
CA GLN A 661 -23.14 -0.15 5.91
C GLN A 661 -24.29 -0.13 6.90
N GLU A 662 -24.34 -1.06 7.86
CA GLU A 662 -25.34 -1.11 8.91
C GLU A 662 -25.23 0.10 9.84
N ILE A 663 -24.03 0.46 10.29
CA ILE A 663 -23.74 1.67 11.07
C ILE A 663 -24.24 2.91 10.33
N GLY A 664 -23.88 3.05 9.04
CA GLY A 664 -24.32 4.17 8.22
C GLY A 664 -25.84 4.27 8.12
N PHE A 665 -26.53 3.14 7.96
CA PHE A 665 -27.98 3.11 7.89
C PHE A 665 -28.64 3.52 9.21
N VAL A 666 -28.16 3.03 10.34
CA VAL A 666 -28.68 3.39 11.67
C VAL A 666 -28.50 4.88 11.93
N ALA A 667 -27.30 5.43 11.65
CA ALA A 667 -27.00 6.85 11.84
C ALA A 667 -27.87 7.76 10.98
N LEU A 668 -28.19 7.36 9.74
CA LEU A 668 -28.97 8.19 8.81
C LEU A 668 -30.50 8.08 9.00
N ASN A 669 -30.99 7.02 9.65
CA ASN A 669 -32.42 6.73 9.71
C ASN A 669 -33.00 6.68 11.12
N THR A 670 -32.18 6.88 12.16
CA THR A 670 -32.65 6.85 13.57
C THR A 670 -31.98 7.96 14.38
N ASP A 671 -32.63 8.38 15.47
CA ASP A 671 -32.07 9.33 16.45
C ASP A 671 -31.29 8.61 17.57
N HIS A 672 -30.81 7.38 17.32
CA HIS A 672 -30.08 6.60 18.32
C HIS A 672 -28.60 6.95 18.30
N ASP A 673 -28.00 7.05 19.47
CA ASP A 673 -26.56 7.15 19.61
C ASP A 673 -25.87 5.86 19.15
N ILE A 674 -24.80 6.01 18.38
CA ILE A 674 -23.98 4.90 17.93
C ILE A 674 -22.58 5.08 18.53
N ILE A 675 -22.17 4.11 19.33
CA ILE A 675 -20.82 4.07 19.90
C ILE A 675 -20.04 2.95 19.20
N VAL A 676 -18.92 3.31 18.58
CA VAL A 676 -18.02 2.37 17.92
C VAL A 676 -16.70 2.34 18.67
N VAL A 677 -16.35 1.19 19.23
CA VAL A 677 -15.01 0.95 19.78
C VAL A 677 -14.16 0.37 18.66
N ASP A 678 -13.17 1.13 18.20
CA ASP A 678 -12.40 0.85 16.98
C ASP A 678 -10.90 0.77 17.28
N PRO A 679 -10.39 -0.38 17.75
CA PRO A 679 -8.97 -0.56 18.04
C PRO A 679 -8.09 -0.54 16.79
N GLU A 680 -8.63 -0.91 15.63
CA GLU A 680 -7.93 -0.98 14.33
C GLU A 680 -7.97 0.35 13.56
N ARG A 681 -8.71 1.35 14.02
CA ARG A 681 -8.92 2.65 13.37
C ARG A 681 -9.52 2.59 11.96
N GLU A 682 -10.36 1.60 11.70
CA GLU A 682 -11.02 1.39 10.40
C GLU A 682 -12.29 2.22 10.20
N TYR A 683 -12.96 2.61 11.28
CA TYR A 683 -14.27 3.26 11.26
C TYR A 683 -14.20 4.79 11.31
N GLY A 684 -13.07 5.37 11.66
CA GLY A 684 -12.91 6.81 11.83
C GLY A 684 -13.38 7.65 10.64
N PRO A 685 -13.05 7.33 9.37
CA PRO A 685 -13.55 8.05 8.20
C PRO A 685 -15.08 8.00 8.06
N LEU A 686 -15.69 6.83 8.33
CA LEU A 686 -17.15 6.66 8.28
C LEU A 686 -17.86 7.51 9.34
N ILE A 687 -17.35 7.49 10.57
CA ILE A 687 -17.94 8.25 11.69
C ILE A 687 -17.92 9.75 11.40
N ARG A 688 -16.80 10.28 10.88
CA ARG A 688 -16.71 11.70 10.47
C ARG A 688 -17.66 12.03 9.33
N ALA A 689 -17.77 11.15 8.32
CA ALA A 689 -18.69 11.34 7.20
C ALA A 689 -20.16 11.36 7.64
N LEU A 690 -20.50 10.70 8.74
CA LEU A 690 -21.83 10.70 9.37
C LEU A 690 -22.04 11.85 10.37
N GLY A 691 -21.07 12.78 10.49
CA GLY A 691 -21.13 13.90 11.43
C GLY A 691 -20.81 13.52 12.87
N GLY A 692 -20.29 12.32 13.11
CA GLY A 692 -19.92 11.83 14.43
C GLY A 692 -18.54 12.30 14.88
N GLU A 693 -18.30 12.25 16.18
CA GLU A 693 -17.02 12.58 16.81
C GLU A 693 -16.11 11.35 16.89
N VAL A 694 -14.84 11.51 16.58
CA VAL A 694 -13.80 10.48 16.72
C VAL A 694 -12.86 10.87 17.85
N ILE A 695 -13.01 10.24 19.00
CA ILE A 695 -12.13 10.43 20.14
C ILE A 695 -10.98 9.43 20.05
N THR A 696 -9.74 9.93 19.94
CA THR A 696 -8.55 9.09 19.92
C THR A 696 -7.90 9.10 21.31
N ILE A 697 -7.91 7.96 21.98
CA ILE A 697 -7.25 7.79 23.28
C ILE A 697 -5.90 7.11 23.03
N SER A 698 -4.80 7.80 23.34
CA SER A 698 -3.44 7.25 23.21
C SER A 698 -2.50 7.95 24.19
N ALA A 699 -1.39 7.31 24.52
CA ALA A 699 -0.39 7.88 25.41
C ALA A 699 0.25 9.19 24.92
N SER A 700 0.15 9.48 23.62
CA SER A 700 0.73 10.67 22.97
C SER A 700 -0.29 11.78 22.64
N ASN A 701 -1.59 11.55 22.81
CA ASN A 701 -2.64 12.53 22.50
C ASN A 701 -3.19 13.17 23.78
N GLY A 702 -3.44 14.49 23.72
CA GLY A 702 -4.03 15.26 24.81
C GLY A 702 -5.52 15.04 25.06
N SER A 703 -6.15 14.02 24.46
CA SER A 703 -7.55 13.66 24.68
C SER A 703 -7.66 12.76 25.90
N TYR A 704 -8.28 13.24 26.95
CA TYR A 704 -8.47 12.51 28.18
C TYR A 704 -9.96 12.24 28.41
N VAL A 705 -10.30 11.04 28.87
CA VAL A 705 -11.63 10.75 29.39
C VAL A 705 -11.67 11.25 30.84
N ASN A 706 -12.54 12.21 31.12
CA ASN A 706 -12.75 12.65 32.50
C ASN A 706 -13.50 11.59 33.30
N ALA A 707 -12.76 10.69 33.91
CA ALA A 707 -13.32 9.62 34.73
C ALA A 707 -14.12 10.13 35.95
N LEU A 708 -13.95 11.40 36.35
CA LEU A 708 -14.61 12.01 37.50
C LEU A 708 -15.85 12.84 37.12
N ASP A 709 -16.15 12.96 35.82
CA ASP A 709 -17.33 13.69 35.37
C ASP A 709 -18.62 12.97 35.79
N ILE A 710 -19.55 13.68 36.44
CA ILE A 710 -20.82 13.14 36.96
C ILE A 710 -21.96 13.92 36.31
N SER A 711 -22.64 13.34 35.34
CA SER A 711 -23.88 13.87 34.83
C SER A 711 -25.07 13.34 35.63
N LYS A 712 -25.96 14.25 36.09
CA LYS A 712 -27.19 13.89 36.83
C LYS A 712 -28.27 13.27 35.92
N GLU A 713 -28.06 13.34 34.61
CA GLU A 713 -29.02 12.92 33.58
C GLU A 713 -28.82 11.44 33.16
N TYR A 714 -27.69 10.83 33.53
CA TYR A 714 -27.39 9.42 33.23
C TYR A 714 -27.71 8.53 34.41
N GLY A 715 -28.85 7.85 34.38
CA GLY A 715 -29.20 6.83 35.35
C GLY A 715 -30.44 6.03 34.93
N ASP A 716 -30.27 4.72 34.88
CA ASP A 716 -31.36 3.73 34.72
C ASP A 716 -32.18 3.53 36.00
N GLY A 717 -32.39 4.59 36.79
CA GLY A 717 -33.06 4.58 38.08
C GLY A 717 -32.15 4.31 39.29
N ARG A 718 -30.85 4.10 39.09
CA ARG A 718 -29.84 3.97 40.19
C ARG A 718 -29.24 5.34 40.51
N ASN A 719 -28.73 5.45 41.74
CA ASN A 719 -28.02 6.68 42.12
C ASN A 719 -26.76 6.88 41.28
N PRO A 720 -26.64 7.98 40.51
CA PRO A 720 -25.48 8.24 39.63
C PRO A 720 -24.13 8.20 40.35
N LEU A 721 -24.07 8.53 41.63
CA LEU A 721 -22.87 8.45 42.46
C LEU A 721 -22.40 7.00 42.68
N VAL A 722 -23.32 6.07 42.83
CA VAL A 722 -22.99 4.64 43.02
C VAL A 722 -22.44 4.06 41.72
N LEU A 723 -23.13 4.30 40.61
CA LEU A 723 -22.66 3.87 39.27
C LEU A 723 -21.28 4.43 38.93
N LYS A 724 -21.08 5.71 39.29
CA LYS A 724 -19.77 6.36 39.02
C LYS A 724 -18.67 5.82 39.93
N SER A 725 -18.97 5.52 41.19
CA SER A 725 -17.99 4.91 42.11
C SER A 725 -17.60 3.50 41.67
N GLU A 726 -18.57 2.69 41.20
CA GLU A 726 -18.31 1.36 40.62
C GLU A 726 -17.43 1.49 39.34
N PHE A 727 -17.74 2.43 38.48
CA PHE A 727 -16.94 2.71 37.28
C PHE A 727 -15.50 3.15 37.64
N ILE A 728 -15.35 4.10 38.58
CA ILE A 728 -14.04 4.59 39.02
C ILE A 728 -13.24 3.47 39.69
N MET A 729 -13.88 2.64 40.53
CA MET A 729 -13.19 1.50 41.14
C MET A 729 -12.73 0.51 40.10
N SER A 730 -13.57 0.14 39.12
CA SER A 730 -13.17 -0.73 38.01
C SER A 730 -12.08 -0.11 37.14
N LEU A 731 -12.13 1.20 36.89
CA LEU A 731 -11.10 1.92 36.13
C LEU A 731 -9.77 1.97 36.93
N CYS A 732 -9.83 2.22 38.24
CA CYS A 732 -8.66 2.20 39.10
C CYS A 732 -8.06 0.79 39.20
N GLU A 733 -8.87 -0.25 39.30
CA GLU A 733 -8.42 -1.63 39.23
C GLU A 733 -7.70 -1.96 37.92
N GLN A 734 -8.21 -1.44 36.78
CA GLN A 734 -7.56 -1.66 35.48
C GLN A 734 -6.32 -0.80 35.24
N LEU A 735 -6.23 0.38 35.86
CA LEU A 735 -5.08 1.30 35.65
C LEU A 735 -3.96 1.11 36.68
N MET A 736 -4.30 0.65 37.86
CA MET A 736 -3.30 0.45 38.94
C MET A 736 -2.81 -1.01 39.04
N GLY A 737 -3.36 -1.91 38.25
CA GLY A 737 -2.95 -3.31 38.10
C GLY A 737 -3.42 -4.15 39.26
#